data_2b7b3c451dec44de4bab68ae6e930324
#
_entry.id   2b7b3c451dec44de4bab68ae6e930324
#
_cell.length_a   1.000
_cell.length_b   1.000
_cell.length_c   1.000
_cell.angle_alpha   90.00
_cell.angle_beta   90.00
_cell.angle_gamma   90.00
#
_symmetry.space_group_name_H-M   'P 1'
#
loop_
_entity.id
_entity.type
_entity.pdbx_description
1 polymer ?
#
loop_
_entity_poly.entity_id
_entity_poly.type
_entity_poly.pdbx_seq_one_letter_code
_entity_poly.pdbx_strand_id
1 'polypeptide(L)'
;MNRNRTTLLFASLMLSGHLWAADVYNINQGYSGGSQVSFNGKIYEAKWYANPGQSPALQVANEWDSPWTLLGDGEATPSDGGGGITPPVEGGSGATEGAPVYLSQSELDAREQTLTDFPAMAAVKASIATRDNAVVEAVAPGLPLNPANVKRVEGVISESQFNFLFPLRAPEYTYRGFLQAVAKFPAFCGDYSDGRNAEAICRKSLATMFAHFAQETGGHESWRPEPEWRQGLVWVREMGWTEQMRGGYNAECRPDVWQGQQWPCGKFENGEFKSYFGRGAKQLSYNYNYGPFSEAMFGTVRTLLDNPERVADTWLNLASAVFFFVYPQPPKPSMLHVIDGTWQPNAHDRQNGLVPGFGVTTQIINGGVECGGAAEHAQSQNRITYYQAQAQYLGVPVPADEVLGCKNMKYFDEAGAGALPIYWENDWSYVPGNPNGGKSYACKLVGYQTRFSAFKARDYSQCVQHFFPEVVIEDNSGGSNLPPVANISGPSEALGGATVLLSGQGSSDPEGKPLDYAWTLPAGATASDLTQPTLSTTLPATPVSDTRYGFVLKVTDEKGLSRSVTHEILIKGSGGTTPPDGNPPYKAGTAYKAGDKVSNQGGNYQCKPHPYSGWCAGAAWAYEPGKGTAWEDAWIKL
;
A
#
# COMPACT_ATOMS: atom_id res chain seq x y z
N MET A 1 -29.51 52.94 21.19
CA MET A 1 -30.72 53.43 20.52
C MET A 1 -30.51 53.38 19.02
N ASN A 2 -31.50 52.86 18.32
CA ASN A 2 -31.71 52.77 16.87
C ASN A 2 -30.87 51.76 16.07
N ARG A 3 -31.58 50.65 15.83
CA ARG A 3 -31.37 49.67 14.75
C ARG A 3 -31.80 50.29 13.41
N ASN A 4 -31.00 50.15 12.35
CA ASN A 4 -31.49 50.27 10.98
C ASN A 4 -31.34 48.89 10.30
N ARG A 5 -32.48 48.30 10.00
CA ARG A 5 -32.61 47.15 9.10
C ARG A 5 -32.65 47.70 7.67
N THR A 6 -31.75 47.28 6.83
CA THR A 6 -31.80 47.50 5.39
C THR A 6 -32.35 46.24 4.73
N THR A 7 -33.56 46.34 4.23
CA THR A 7 -34.24 45.32 3.44
C THR A 7 -33.72 45.40 2.01
N LEU A 8 -33.05 44.36 1.51
CA LEU A 8 -32.71 44.25 0.09
C LEU A 8 -33.86 43.54 -0.64
N LEU A 9 -34.50 44.27 -1.55
CA LEU A 9 -35.43 43.74 -2.54
C LEU A 9 -34.64 42.91 -3.55
N PHE A 10 -34.99 41.64 -3.70
CA PHE A 10 -34.61 40.85 -4.87
C PHE A 10 -35.52 41.19 -6.05
N ALA A 11 -34.97 41.78 -7.08
CA ALA A 11 -35.61 41.92 -8.38
C ALA A 11 -35.55 40.61 -9.13
N SER A 12 -36.67 39.97 -9.37
CA SER A 12 -36.82 38.79 -10.22
C SER A 12 -36.56 39.18 -11.69
N LEU A 13 -35.43 38.79 -12.26
CA LEU A 13 -35.27 38.74 -13.70
C LEU A 13 -35.82 37.40 -14.19
N MET A 14 -36.94 37.45 -14.87
CA MET A 14 -37.45 36.34 -15.69
C MET A 14 -36.55 36.21 -16.92
N LEU A 15 -35.60 35.24 -16.92
CA LEU A 15 -35.02 34.74 -18.15
C LEU A 15 -35.86 33.57 -18.64
N SER A 16 -36.50 33.76 -19.80
CA SER A 16 -37.10 32.69 -20.58
C SER A 16 -36.03 31.77 -21.12
N GLY A 17 -35.65 30.75 -20.34
CA GLY A 17 -34.75 29.65 -20.75
C GLY A 17 -35.57 28.53 -21.35
N HIS A 18 -35.18 28.06 -22.50
CA HIS A 18 -35.70 26.86 -23.16
C HIS A 18 -35.52 25.67 -22.20
N LEU A 19 -36.63 25.10 -21.75
CA LEU A 19 -36.64 23.82 -21.02
C LEU A 19 -36.18 22.70 -21.97
N TRP A 20 -34.94 22.28 -21.81
CA TRP A 20 -34.51 20.99 -22.33
C TRP A 20 -35.09 19.94 -21.39
N ALA A 21 -35.80 18.94 -21.92
CA ALA A 21 -36.26 17.81 -21.13
C ALA A 21 -35.05 17.10 -20.54
N ALA A 22 -35.00 16.95 -19.24
CA ALA A 22 -33.92 16.21 -18.59
C ALA A 22 -33.99 14.73 -19.00
N ASP A 23 -32.85 14.12 -19.29
CA ASP A 23 -32.75 12.71 -19.65
C ASP A 23 -33.33 11.83 -18.54
N VAL A 24 -33.92 10.69 -18.92
CA VAL A 24 -34.45 9.73 -17.95
C VAL A 24 -33.28 9.10 -17.20
N TYR A 25 -33.37 9.08 -15.86
CA TYR A 25 -32.36 8.43 -15.04
C TYR A 25 -32.16 6.97 -15.45
N ASN A 26 -30.91 6.58 -15.70
CA ASN A 26 -30.51 5.22 -15.99
C ASN A 26 -29.65 4.67 -14.85
N ILE A 27 -30.11 3.61 -14.19
CA ILE A 27 -29.45 3.01 -13.02
C ILE A 27 -28.03 2.50 -13.33
N ASN A 28 -27.73 2.20 -14.57
CA ASN A 28 -26.43 1.68 -15.03
C ASN A 28 -25.48 2.78 -15.50
N GLN A 29 -25.86 4.05 -15.40
CA GLN A 29 -25.07 5.20 -15.85
C GLN A 29 -24.61 6.05 -14.67
N GLY A 30 -23.35 6.51 -14.73
CA GLY A 30 -22.84 7.54 -13.82
C GLY A 30 -23.19 8.94 -14.31
N TYR A 31 -23.38 9.87 -13.38
CA TYR A 31 -23.76 11.25 -13.69
C TYR A 31 -22.79 12.23 -13.02
N SER A 32 -22.20 13.11 -13.79
CA SER A 32 -21.31 14.15 -13.27
C SER A 32 -22.11 15.20 -12.47
N GLY A 33 -21.44 15.88 -11.54
CA GLY A 33 -22.03 17.01 -10.83
C GLY A 33 -22.58 18.05 -11.82
N GLY A 34 -23.81 18.51 -11.58
CA GLY A 34 -24.58 19.38 -12.47
C GLY A 34 -25.39 18.66 -13.55
N SER A 35 -25.26 17.34 -13.72
CA SER A 35 -26.14 16.56 -14.62
C SER A 35 -27.56 16.54 -14.08
N GLN A 36 -28.55 16.79 -14.98
CA GLN A 36 -29.96 16.73 -14.63
C GLN A 36 -30.63 15.51 -15.22
N VAL A 37 -31.41 14.81 -14.40
CA VAL A 37 -32.16 13.62 -14.80
C VAL A 37 -33.61 13.68 -14.35
N SER A 38 -34.52 13.07 -15.12
CA SER A 38 -35.88 12.82 -14.71
C SER A 38 -36.01 11.43 -14.09
N PHE A 39 -36.66 11.36 -12.91
CA PHE A 39 -36.92 10.11 -12.20
C PHE A 39 -38.24 10.17 -11.47
N ASN A 40 -39.14 9.23 -11.71
CA ASN A 40 -40.48 9.16 -11.12
C ASN A 40 -41.29 10.50 -11.22
N GLY A 41 -41.24 11.15 -12.39
CA GLY A 41 -41.95 12.42 -12.65
C GLY A 41 -41.34 13.64 -11.95
N LYS A 42 -40.12 13.56 -11.46
CA LYS A 42 -39.39 14.65 -10.82
C LYS A 42 -38.04 14.86 -11.51
N ILE A 43 -37.51 16.07 -11.45
CA ILE A 43 -36.20 16.44 -11.98
C ILE A 43 -35.24 16.54 -10.81
N TYR A 44 -34.08 15.88 -10.96
CA TYR A 44 -32.98 15.87 -10.01
C TYR A 44 -31.71 16.37 -10.66
N GLU A 45 -30.88 17.06 -9.90
CA GLU A 45 -29.53 17.45 -10.31
C GLU A 45 -28.49 16.77 -9.42
N ALA A 46 -27.45 16.21 -10.03
CA ALA A 46 -26.33 15.62 -9.31
C ALA A 46 -25.50 16.73 -8.63
N LYS A 47 -25.37 16.71 -7.30
CA LYS A 47 -24.55 17.64 -6.50
C LYS A 47 -23.04 17.43 -6.77
N TRP A 48 -22.69 16.16 -6.96
CA TRP A 48 -21.35 15.66 -7.31
C TRP A 48 -21.53 14.42 -8.17
N TYR A 49 -20.46 13.69 -8.48
CA TYR A 49 -20.57 12.49 -9.29
C TYR A 49 -21.46 11.44 -8.61
N ALA A 50 -22.61 11.16 -9.22
CA ALA A 50 -23.48 10.06 -8.82
C ALA A 50 -23.07 8.79 -9.56
N ASN A 51 -22.63 7.76 -8.83
CA ASN A 51 -22.22 6.49 -9.42
C ASN A 51 -23.42 5.72 -10.00
N PRO A 52 -23.21 4.81 -10.96
CA PRO A 52 -24.22 3.84 -11.35
C PRO A 52 -24.85 3.16 -10.13
N GLY A 53 -26.17 3.05 -10.10
CA GLY A 53 -26.90 2.51 -8.96
C GLY A 53 -27.29 3.52 -7.88
N GLN A 54 -26.72 4.71 -7.84
CA GLN A 54 -27.13 5.77 -6.91
C GLN A 54 -28.39 6.48 -7.41
N SER A 55 -29.54 5.88 -7.16
CA SER A 55 -30.84 6.40 -7.58
C SER A 55 -31.19 7.73 -6.89
N PRO A 56 -31.85 8.67 -7.60
CA PRO A 56 -32.44 9.87 -6.99
C PRO A 56 -33.46 9.58 -5.88
N ALA A 57 -34.04 8.39 -5.83
CA ALA A 57 -34.94 7.95 -4.77
C ALA A 57 -34.24 7.21 -3.62
N LEU A 58 -32.93 7.10 -3.64
CA LEU A 58 -32.19 6.43 -2.56
C LEU A 58 -32.47 7.17 -1.24
N GLN A 59 -33.03 6.46 -0.26
CA GLN A 59 -33.23 7.01 1.08
C GLN A 59 -31.88 7.08 1.80
N VAL A 60 -31.47 8.27 2.16
CA VAL A 60 -30.24 8.54 2.91
C VAL A 60 -30.60 9.09 4.30
N ALA A 61 -29.72 8.90 5.27
CA ALA A 61 -29.96 9.34 6.63
C ALA A 61 -30.05 10.88 6.74
N ASN A 62 -29.28 11.58 5.91
CA ASN A 62 -29.30 13.04 5.83
C ASN A 62 -29.33 13.48 4.36
N GLU A 63 -29.98 14.55 4.08
CA GLU A 63 -30.18 15.08 2.71
C GLU A 63 -28.84 15.42 2.00
N TRP A 64 -27.82 15.78 2.77
CA TRP A 64 -26.47 16.03 2.23
C TRP A 64 -25.69 14.77 1.86
N ASP A 65 -26.14 13.58 2.26
CA ASP A 65 -25.49 12.31 1.90
C ASP A 65 -25.96 11.81 0.51
N SER A 66 -27.08 12.36 -0.01
CA SER A 66 -27.53 12.04 -1.36
C SER A 66 -26.71 12.80 -2.41
N PRO A 67 -26.24 12.15 -3.47
CA PRO A 67 -25.63 12.85 -4.60
C PRO A 67 -26.62 13.69 -5.40
N TRP A 68 -27.93 13.64 -5.08
CA TRP A 68 -28.98 14.27 -5.83
C TRP A 68 -29.68 15.39 -5.05
N THR A 69 -29.97 16.49 -5.75
CA THR A 69 -30.88 17.55 -5.29
C THR A 69 -32.15 17.49 -6.11
N LEU A 70 -33.29 17.44 -5.48
CA LEU A 70 -34.57 17.58 -6.16
C LEU A 70 -34.75 19.04 -6.63
N LEU A 71 -34.95 19.25 -7.94
CA LEU A 71 -35.19 20.57 -8.53
C LEU A 71 -36.69 20.91 -8.64
N GLY A 72 -37.55 19.91 -8.81
CA GLY A 72 -38.99 20.10 -8.94
C GLY A 72 -39.70 18.96 -9.65
N ASP A 73 -41.00 19.16 -9.90
CA ASP A 73 -41.79 18.21 -10.67
C ASP A 73 -41.51 18.39 -12.17
N GLY A 74 -41.30 17.28 -12.89
CA GLY A 74 -41.10 17.26 -14.34
C GLY A 74 -42.41 16.95 -15.06
N GLU A 75 -42.74 17.67 -16.12
CA GLU A 75 -43.88 17.30 -16.98
C GLU A 75 -43.54 16.01 -17.74
N ALA A 76 -44.43 15.00 -17.60
CA ALA A 76 -44.34 13.79 -18.40
C ALA A 76 -44.75 14.10 -19.83
N THR A 77 -43.84 14.01 -20.79
CA THR A 77 -44.22 13.99 -22.20
C THR A 77 -44.90 12.65 -22.51
N PRO A 78 -46.10 12.65 -23.11
CA PRO A 78 -46.74 11.41 -23.56
C PRO A 78 -45.98 10.88 -24.79
N SER A 79 -45.40 9.71 -24.72
CA SER A 79 -45.08 8.95 -25.92
C SER A 79 -46.27 8.10 -26.31
N ASP A 80 -46.83 8.41 -27.46
CA ASP A 80 -47.80 7.55 -28.17
C ASP A 80 -47.17 6.19 -28.50
N GLY A 81 -47.96 5.16 -28.26
CA GLY A 81 -47.72 3.86 -28.91
C GLY A 81 -47.75 2.64 -28.01
N GLY A 82 -48.92 2.14 -27.75
CA GLY A 82 -49.42 0.89 -27.29
C GLY A 82 -48.50 -0.33 -27.18
N GLY A 83 -48.63 -0.98 -26.04
CA GLY A 83 -48.15 -2.32 -25.82
C GLY A 83 -48.06 -2.61 -24.34
N GLY A 84 -49.17 -2.97 -23.71
CA GLY A 84 -49.18 -3.42 -22.32
C GLY A 84 -48.24 -4.60 -22.12
N ILE A 85 -47.26 -4.43 -21.27
CA ILE A 85 -46.54 -5.52 -20.66
C ILE A 85 -46.71 -5.39 -19.17
N THR A 86 -47.49 -6.28 -18.60
CA THR A 86 -47.58 -6.56 -17.18
C THR A 86 -46.16 -6.81 -16.62
N PRO A 87 -45.79 -6.31 -15.43
CA PRO A 87 -44.54 -6.64 -14.82
C PRO A 87 -44.47 -8.15 -14.54
N PRO A 88 -43.36 -8.80 -14.80
CA PRO A 88 -43.22 -10.20 -14.41
C PRO A 88 -43.24 -10.28 -12.89
N VAL A 89 -44.16 -11.09 -12.41
CA VAL A 89 -44.18 -11.60 -11.04
C VAL A 89 -42.84 -12.31 -10.81
N GLU A 90 -42.17 -12.03 -9.71
CA GLU A 90 -41.12 -12.91 -9.21
C GLU A 90 -41.66 -14.32 -9.03
N GLY A 91 -41.31 -15.15 -9.96
CA GLY A 91 -41.51 -16.59 -9.94
C GLY A 91 -40.22 -17.22 -10.38
N GLY A 92 -39.62 -17.97 -9.49
CA GLY A 92 -38.32 -18.58 -9.64
C GLY A 92 -38.19 -19.46 -10.86
N SER A 93 -36.92 -19.68 -11.17
CA SER A 93 -36.34 -20.77 -11.92
C SER A 93 -36.65 -20.88 -13.42
N GLY A 94 -35.59 -20.83 -14.18
CA GLY A 94 -35.55 -21.30 -15.55
C GLY A 94 -34.99 -20.28 -16.53
N ALA A 95 -33.86 -19.64 -16.22
CA ALA A 95 -32.94 -19.27 -17.28
C ALA A 95 -32.56 -20.61 -17.94
N THR A 96 -32.97 -20.83 -19.18
CA THR A 96 -32.36 -21.85 -20.02
C THR A 96 -30.87 -21.53 -20.00
N GLU A 97 -30.10 -22.30 -19.23
CA GLU A 97 -28.65 -22.26 -19.30
C GLU A 97 -28.27 -22.38 -20.76
N GLY A 98 -27.59 -21.37 -21.30
CA GLY A 98 -27.06 -21.45 -22.65
C GLY A 98 -26.17 -22.68 -22.76
N ALA A 99 -26.01 -23.23 -23.97
CA ALA A 99 -25.08 -24.32 -24.16
C ALA A 99 -23.71 -23.99 -23.54
N PRO A 100 -23.10 -24.92 -22.78
CA PRO A 100 -21.81 -24.64 -22.14
C PRO A 100 -20.75 -24.31 -23.19
N VAL A 101 -19.92 -23.35 -22.88
CA VAL A 101 -18.79 -22.91 -23.71
C VAL A 101 -17.50 -23.26 -22.98
N TYR A 102 -16.67 -24.06 -23.62
CA TYR A 102 -15.42 -24.54 -23.05
C TYR A 102 -14.28 -23.64 -23.50
N LEU A 103 -13.55 -23.03 -22.56
CA LEU A 103 -12.35 -22.26 -22.80
C LEU A 103 -11.20 -22.86 -21.98
N SER A 104 -10.01 -22.96 -22.55
CA SER A 104 -8.87 -23.43 -21.80
C SER A 104 -8.28 -22.28 -20.93
N GLN A 105 -7.76 -22.61 -19.76
CA GLN A 105 -7.06 -21.63 -18.91
C GLN A 105 -5.88 -21.00 -19.66
N SER A 106 -5.12 -21.80 -20.42
CA SER A 106 -3.99 -21.30 -21.21
C SER A 106 -4.40 -20.28 -22.29
N GLU A 107 -5.58 -20.45 -22.89
CA GLU A 107 -6.12 -19.47 -23.84
C GLU A 107 -6.50 -18.17 -23.13
N LEU A 108 -7.11 -18.25 -21.95
CA LEU A 108 -7.45 -17.08 -21.14
C LEU A 108 -6.18 -16.34 -20.67
N ASP A 109 -5.16 -17.06 -20.23
CA ASP A 109 -3.87 -16.49 -19.81
C ASP A 109 -3.17 -15.79 -20.99
N ALA A 110 -3.21 -16.38 -22.19
CA ALA A 110 -2.65 -15.75 -23.39
C ALA A 110 -3.41 -14.47 -23.79
N ARG A 111 -4.73 -14.46 -23.64
CA ARG A 111 -5.55 -13.25 -23.85
C ARG A 111 -5.21 -12.17 -22.83
N GLU A 112 -5.14 -12.52 -21.54
CA GLU A 112 -4.74 -11.61 -20.46
C GLU A 112 -3.37 -10.99 -20.76
N GLN A 113 -2.38 -11.81 -21.09
CA GLN A 113 -1.03 -11.34 -21.44
C GLN A 113 -1.07 -10.36 -22.61
N THR A 114 -1.77 -10.71 -23.70
CA THR A 114 -1.88 -9.84 -24.88
C THR A 114 -2.54 -8.49 -24.55
N LEU A 115 -3.59 -8.50 -23.73
CA LEU A 115 -4.30 -7.28 -23.34
C LEU A 115 -3.52 -6.40 -22.37
N THR A 116 -2.60 -6.98 -21.60
CA THR A 116 -1.77 -6.25 -20.61
C THR A 116 -0.37 -5.92 -21.12
N ASP A 117 0.00 -6.33 -22.33
CA ASP A 117 1.34 -6.06 -22.91
C ASP A 117 1.42 -4.67 -23.53
N PHE A 118 1.53 -3.66 -22.68
CA PHE A 118 1.80 -2.28 -23.10
C PHE A 118 2.67 -1.54 -22.08
N PRO A 119 3.50 -0.56 -22.52
CA PRO A 119 4.52 0.05 -21.68
C PRO A 119 4.01 0.68 -20.38
N ALA A 120 2.84 1.31 -20.39
CA ALA A 120 2.27 1.92 -19.20
C ALA A 120 1.86 0.86 -18.15
N MET A 121 1.35 -0.30 -18.57
CA MET A 121 1.04 -1.42 -17.67
C MET A 121 2.32 -1.96 -17.03
N ALA A 122 3.40 -2.13 -17.80
CA ALA A 122 4.69 -2.58 -17.29
C ALA A 122 5.24 -1.60 -16.23
N ALA A 123 5.17 -0.28 -16.50
CA ALA A 123 5.60 0.76 -15.57
C ALA A 123 4.79 0.72 -14.25
N VAL A 124 3.47 0.55 -14.34
CA VAL A 124 2.61 0.44 -13.15
C VAL A 124 2.91 -0.83 -12.38
N LYS A 125 2.99 -2.00 -13.03
CA LYS A 125 3.35 -3.27 -12.36
C LYS A 125 4.70 -3.15 -11.63
N ALA A 126 5.68 -2.47 -12.20
CA ALA A 126 6.95 -2.21 -11.55
C ALA A 126 6.81 -1.30 -10.31
N SER A 127 5.97 -0.24 -10.39
CA SER A 127 5.80 0.70 -9.28
C SER A 127 5.06 0.11 -8.08
N ILE A 128 4.12 -0.81 -8.32
CA ILE A 128 3.31 -1.43 -7.25
C ILE A 128 3.89 -2.75 -6.73
N ALA A 129 4.99 -3.23 -7.29
CA ALA A 129 5.65 -4.45 -6.83
C ALA A 129 5.98 -4.37 -5.34
N THR A 130 5.83 -5.49 -4.63
CA THR A 130 6.07 -5.56 -3.19
C THR A 130 7.13 -6.62 -2.86
N ARG A 131 7.85 -6.43 -1.75
CA ARG A 131 8.74 -7.44 -1.18
C ARG A 131 8.01 -8.36 -0.21
N ASP A 132 8.56 -9.54 -0.02
CA ASP A 132 8.13 -10.47 1.02
C ASP A 132 8.17 -9.81 2.41
N ASN A 133 7.17 -10.09 3.24
CA ASN A 133 7.05 -9.50 4.57
C ASN A 133 8.19 -9.92 5.51
N ALA A 134 8.76 -11.12 5.35
CA ALA A 134 9.91 -11.54 6.16
C ALA A 134 11.13 -10.66 5.89
N VAL A 135 11.36 -10.25 4.63
CA VAL A 135 12.42 -9.30 4.27
C VAL A 135 12.14 -7.92 4.88
N VAL A 136 10.88 -7.49 4.84
CA VAL A 136 10.45 -6.20 5.41
C VAL A 136 10.63 -6.18 6.93
N GLU A 137 10.20 -7.20 7.62
CA GLU A 137 10.26 -7.30 9.08
C GLU A 137 11.71 -7.41 9.60
N ALA A 138 12.62 -7.95 8.79
CA ALA A 138 14.05 -8.00 9.10
C ALA A 138 14.75 -6.62 9.01
N VAL A 139 14.14 -5.62 8.37
CA VAL A 139 14.72 -4.28 8.23
C VAL A 139 14.84 -3.59 9.59
N ALA A 140 16.02 -3.02 9.84
CA ALA A 140 16.28 -2.16 10.98
C ALA A 140 17.32 -1.08 10.61
N PRO A 141 17.36 0.05 11.33
CA PRO A 141 18.29 1.13 11.04
C PRO A 141 19.75 0.67 10.99
N GLY A 142 20.48 1.08 9.95
CA GLY A 142 21.90 0.85 9.79
C GLY A 142 22.31 -0.56 9.41
N LEU A 143 21.38 -1.48 9.14
CA LEU A 143 21.76 -2.85 8.76
C LEU A 143 22.38 -2.90 7.35
N PRO A 144 23.58 -3.52 7.20
CA PRO A 144 24.22 -3.68 5.89
C PRO A 144 23.39 -4.45 4.87
N LEU A 145 22.46 -5.29 5.34
CA LEU A 145 21.59 -6.12 4.50
C LEU A 145 20.27 -5.43 4.11
N ASN A 146 20.02 -4.21 4.56
CA ASN A 146 18.86 -3.46 4.13
C ASN A 146 18.80 -3.36 2.60
N PRO A 147 17.60 -3.44 1.99
CA PRO A 147 17.43 -3.26 0.55
C PRO A 147 17.98 -1.92 0.04
N ALA A 148 18.36 -1.85 -1.23
CA ALA A 148 19.00 -0.66 -1.82
C ALA A 148 18.17 0.61 -1.65
N ASN A 149 16.85 0.54 -1.84
CA ASN A 149 15.96 1.70 -1.65
C ASN A 149 15.88 2.15 -0.17
N VAL A 150 15.95 1.22 0.78
CA VAL A 150 16.05 1.54 2.22
C VAL A 150 17.37 2.25 2.52
N LYS A 151 18.49 1.72 2.05
CA LYS A 151 19.80 2.37 2.20
C LYS A 151 19.85 3.77 1.61
N ARG A 152 19.18 3.98 0.47
CA ARG A 152 19.06 5.33 -0.12
C ARG A 152 18.28 6.25 0.80
N VAL A 153 17.18 5.79 1.38
CA VAL A 153 16.42 6.58 2.37
C VAL A 153 17.26 6.88 3.60
N GLU A 154 18.01 5.91 4.14
CA GLU A 154 18.92 6.11 5.28
C GLU A 154 20.03 7.12 4.96
N GLY A 155 20.52 7.17 3.71
CA GLY A 155 21.47 8.17 3.22
C GLY A 155 20.88 9.57 3.10
N VAL A 156 19.56 9.71 2.95
CA VAL A 156 18.86 11.01 2.90
C VAL A 156 18.39 11.46 4.27
N ILE A 157 17.87 10.55 5.08
CA ILE A 157 17.28 10.82 6.39
C ILE A 157 17.75 9.79 7.41
N SER A 158 18.60 10.21 8.33
CA SER A 158 18.97 9.44 9.51
C SER A 158 17.82 9.41 10.54
N GLU A 159 17.91 8.52 11.51
CA GLU A 159 16.93 8.46 12.62
C GLU A 159 16.86 9.78 13.41
N SER A 160 18.01 10.43 13.64
CA SER A 160 18.04 11.73 14.31
C SER A 160 17.33 12.82 13.50
N GLN A 161 17.46 12.80 12.18
CA GLN A 161 16.74 13.72 11.29
C GLN A 161 15.24 13.40 11.25
N PHE A 162 14.84 12.13 11.24
CA PHE A 162 13.43 11.73 11.35
C PHE A 162 12.83 12.21 12.70
N ASN A 163 13.57 12.07 13.79
CA ASN A 163 13.15 12.56 15.10
C ASN A 163 13.05 14.09 15.12
N PHE A 164 13.95 14.80 14.42
CA PHE A 164 13.87 16.25 14.26
C PHE A 164 12.66 16.68 13.44
N LEU A 165 12.35 15.96 12.35
CA LEU A 165 11.23 16.30 11.45
C LEU A 165 9.86 16.04 12.09
N PHE A 166 9.75 15.04 12.96
CA PHE A 166 8.51 14.61 13.59
C PHE A 166 8.63 14.51 15.12
N PRO A 167 8.95 15.63 15.82
CA PRO A 167 9.21 15.60 17.27
C PRO A 167 7.95 15.29 18.10
N LEU A 168 6.75 15.54 17.53
CA LEU A 168 5.46 15.37 18.20
C LEU A 168 4.72 14.11 17.76
N ARG A 169 5.36 13.25 16.95
CA ARG A 169 4.71 12.05 16.41
C ARG A 169 4.22 11.11 17.50
N ALA A 170 3.15 10.41 17.23
CA ALA A 170 2.69 9.32 18.06
C ALA A 170 3.76 8.20 18.14
N PRO A 171 3.87 7.50 19.28
CA PRO A 171 4.92 6.51 19.52
C PRO A 171 4.87 5.32 18.55
N GLU A 172 3.73 5.04 17.93
CA GLU A 172 3.56 3.99 16.91
C GLU A 172 4.31 4.31 15.61
N TYR A 173 4.60 5.57 15.32
CA TYR A 173 5.38 5.99 14.15
C TYR A 173 6.87 5.96 14.46
N THR A 174 7.49 4.81 14.28
CA THR A 174 8.92 4.64 14.52
C THR A 174 9.76 4.82 13.25
N TYR A 175 11.02 5.20 13.38
CA TYR A 175 11.94 5.26 12.24
C TYR A 175 12.14 3.87 11.60
N ARG A 176 12.24 2.81 12.42
CA ARG A 176 12.27 1.43 11.91
C ARG A 176 11.02 1.11 11.10
N GLY A 177 9.83 1.45 11.61
CA GLY A 177 8.57 1.25 10.89
C GLY A 177 8.54 2.00 9.57
N PHE A 178 9.14 3.20 9.50
CA PHE A 178 9.29 3.96 8.26
C PHE A 178 10.19 3.23 7.26
N LEU A 179 11.34 2.71 7.67
CA LEU A 179 12.23 1.93 6.82
C LEU A 179 11.56 0.63 6.35
N GLN A 180 10.78 -0.03 7.19
CA GLN A 180 9.99 -1.21 6.84
C GLN A 180 8.92 -0.89 5.79
N ALA A 181 8.21 0.23 5.95
CA ALA A 181 7.25 0.72 4.96
C ALA A 181 7.91 0.98 3.59
N VAL A 182 9.08 1.62 3.58
CA VAL A 182 9.89 1.83 2.37
C VAL A 182 10.34 0.49 1.78
N ALA A 183 10.78 -0.45 2.61
CA ALA A 183 11.25 -1.76 2.16
C ALA A 183 10.16 -2.54 1.43
N LYS A 184 8.91 -2.40 1.85
CA LYS A 184 7.78 -3.11 1.23
C LYS A 184 7.62 -2.78 -0.25
N PHE A 185 7.92 -1.54 -0.66
CA PHE A 185 7.72 -1.05 -2.01
C PHE A 185 9.07 -0.70 -2.68
N PRO A 186 9.67 -1.62 -3.46
CA PRO A 186 10.97 -1.42 -4.10
C PRO A 186 11.08 -0.16 -4.97
N ALA A 187 9.97 0.26 -5.58
CA ALA A 187 9.94 1.41 -6.47
C ALA A 187 10.06 2.75 -5.70
N PHE A 188 9.60 2.81 -4.44
CA PHE A 188 9.76 4.00 -3.64
C PHE A 188 11.24 4.19 -3.27
N CYS A 189 11.84 5.29 -3.71
CA CYS A 189 13.28 5.52 -3.65
C CYS A 189 14.10 4.41 -4.34
N GLY A 190 13.54 3.77 -5.37
CA GLY A 190 14.16 2.69 -6.13
C GLY A 190 15.24 3.15 -7.10
N ASP A 191 15.80 2.20 -7.85
CA ASP A 191 16.77 2.46 -8.91
C ASP A 191 16.07 2.71 -10.24
N TYR A 192 16.73 3.46 -11.13
CA TYR A 192 16.28 3.73 -12.49
C TYR A 192 17.37 3.29 -13.47
N SER A 193 17.02 2.45 -14.43
CA SER A 193 17.95 1.95 -15.45
C SER A 193 18.07 2.86 -16.67
N ASP A 194 17.25 3.91 -16.74
CA ASP A 194 17.15 4.84 -17.88
C ASP A 194 17.93 6.16 -17.69
N GLY A 195 18.74 6.24 -16.64
CA GLY A 195 19.60 7.39 -16.34
C GLY A 195 18.95 8.49 -15.50
N ARG A 196 17.69 8.32 -15.06
CA ARG A 196 17.08 9.25 -14.10
C ARG A 196 17.86 9.25 -12.78
N ASN A 197 17.93 10.41 -12.13
CA ASN A 197 18.64 10.56 -10.86
C ASN A 197 17.82 10.03 -9.70
N ALA A 198 18.06 8.79 -9.31
CA ALA A 198 17.33 8.09 -8.25
C ALA A 198 17.40 8.81 -6.88
N GLU A 199 18.52 9.45 -6.54
CA GLU A 199 18.65 10.19 -5.29
C GLU A 199 17.81 11.48 -5.30
N ALA A 200 17.84 12.25 -6.37
CA ALA A 200 17.03 13.47 -6.50
C ALA A 200 15.53 13.14 -6.45
N ILE A 201 15.10 12.09 -7.14
CA ILE A 201 13.71 11.61 -7.12
C ILE A 201 13.33 11.15 -5.71
N CYS A 202 14.19 10.41 -5.02
CA CYS A 202 13.95 9.98 -3.63
C CYS A 202 13.78 11.17 -2.69
N ARG A 203 14.68 12.17 -2.75
CA ARG A 203 14.58 13.39 -1.93
C ARG A 203 13.27 14.15 -2.19
N LYS A 204 12.88 14.30 -3.46
CA LYS A 204 11.62 14.97 -3.83
C LYS A 204 10.39 14.16 -3.36
N SER A 205 10.42 12.84 -3.49
CA SER A 205 9.37 11.94 -3.00
C SER A 205 9.20 12.05 -1.49
N LEU A 206 10.30 12.07 -0.73
CA LEU A 206 10.28 12.25 0.72
C LEU A 206 9.74 13.62 1.12
N ALA A 207 10.19 14.70 0.48
CA ALA A 207 9.69 16.05 0.76
C ALA A 207 8.18 16.15 0.51
N THR A 208 7.70 15.59 -0.60
CA THR A 208 6.27 15.55 -0.95
C THR A 208 5.47 14.75 0.07
N MET A 209 5.92 13.54 0.40
CA MET A 209 5.22 12.66 1.34
C MET A 209 5.16 13.27 2.74
N PHE A 210 6.23 13.88 3.22
CA PHE A 210 6.28 14.50 4.55
C PHE A 210 5.41 15.76 4.65
N ALA A 211 5.30 16.53 3.57
CA ALA A 211 4.35 17.63 3.50
C ALA A 211 2.90 17.15 3.62
N HIS A 212 2.57 16.04 2.95
CA HIS A 212 1.26 15.42 3.09
C HIS A 212 1.04 14.85 4.50
N PHE A 213 2.05 14.23 5.14
CA PHE A 213 1.95 13.79 6.54
C PHE A 213 1.62 14.93 7.48
N ALA A 214 2.26 16.08 7.31
CA ALA A 214 2.02 17.25 8.15
C ALA A 214 0.57 17.75 8.02
N GLN A 215 -0.03 17.66 6.82
CA GLN A 215 -1.42 18.07 6.62
C GLN A 215 -2.43 17.00 7.08
N GLU A 216 -2.20 15.71 6.80
CA GLU A 216 -3.16 14.63 7.09
C GLU A 216 -3.23 14.28 8.58
N THR A 217 -2.09 14.32 9.26
CA THR A 217 -1.93 13.80 10.63
C THR A 217 -1.28 14.78 11.58
N GLY A 218 -1.13 16.04 11.18
CA GLY A 218 -0.47 17.07 11.97
C GLY A 218 -1.29 17.62 13.12
N GLY A 219 -0.62 18.25 14.08
CA GLY A 219 -1.27 18.94 15.19
C GLY A 219 -1.90 20.28 14.78
N HIS A 220 -1.39 20.92 13.72
CA HIS A 220 -1.82 22.26 13.25
C HIS A 220 -1.90 23.32 14.36
N GLU A 221 -0.94 23.29 15.28
CA GLU A 221 -0.92 24.12 16.48
C GLU A 221 0.09 25.26 16.33
N SER A 222 -0.33 26.41 15.80
CA SER A 222 0.54 27.57 15.53
C SER A 222 1.18 28.19 16.78
N TRP A 223 0.68 27.87 17.97
CA TRP A 223 1.20 28.35 19.26
C TRP A 223 2.38 27.52 19.79
N ARG A 224 2.70 26.37 19.18
CA ARG A 224 3.82 25.51 19.60
C ARG A 224 5.16 26.07 19.13
N PRO A 225 6.25 25.76 19.87
CA PRO A 225 7.60 26.07 19.42
C PRO A 225 7.98 25.39 18.12
N GLU A 226 7.48 24.17 17.89
CA GLU A 226 7.70 23.41 16.67
C GLU A 226 6.82 23.98 15.56
N PRO A 227 7.39 24.42 14.42
CA PRO A 227 6.60 24.92 13.31
C PRO A 227 5.71 23.81 12.73
N GLU A 228 4.55 24.16 12.20
CA GLU A 228 3.51 23.21 11.76
C GLU A 228 4.03 22.16 10.78
N TRP A 229 4.98 22.49 9.89
CA TRP A 229 5.58 21.54 8.96
C TRP A 229 6.36 20.40 9.64
N ARG A 230 6.66 20.52 10.94
CA ARG A 230 7.27 19.50 11.79
C ARG A 230 6.28 18.84 12.76
N GLN A 231 5.03 19.19 12.70
CA GLN A 231 3.99 18.62 13.54
C GLN A 231 3.26 17.43 12.90
N GLY A 232 3.80 16.82 11.86
CA GLY A 232 3.23 15.63 11.22
C GLY A 232 3.26 14.39 12.11
N LEU A 233 2.47 13.37 11.77
CA LEU A 233 2.41 12.08 12.43
C LEU A 233 1.92 12.12 13.90
N VAL A 234 1.16 13.13 14.28
CA VAL A 234 0.56 13.22 15.64
C VAL A 234 -0.60 12.22 15.77
N TRP A 235 -1.42 12.12 14.73
CA TRP A 235 -2.62 11.26 14.75
C TRP A 235 -2.38 9.96 14.00
N VAL A 236 -2.34 8.84 14.72
CA VAL A 236 -2.29 7.51 14.11
C VAL A 236 -3.68 6.96 13.82
N ARG A 237 -4.67 7.43 14.57
CA ARG A 237 -6.11 7.20 14.37
C ARG A 237 -6.79 8.54 14.18
N GLU A 238 -7.82 8.57 13.37
CA GLU A 238 -8.63 9.75 13.13
C GLU A 238 -9.14 10.34 14.46
N MET A 239 -9.08 11.66 14.56
CA MET A 239 -9.43 12.37 15.79
C MET A 239 -10.87 12.07 16.21
N GLY A 240 -11.05 11.67 17.46
CA GLY A 240 -12.36 11.32 18.02
C GLY A 240 -12.80 9.87 17.78
N TRP A 241 -12.00 9.05 17.05
CA TRP A 241 -12.32 7.64 16.82
C TRP A 241 -11.49 6.70 17.69
N THR A 242 -12.13 5.62 18.17
CA THR A 242 -11.50 4.52 18.90
C THR A 242 -11.92 3.17 18.31
N GLU A 243 -11.14 2.11 18.59
CA GLU A 243 -11.41 0.77 18.05
C GLU A 243 -12.71 0.15 18.59
N GLN A 244 -13.27 0.69 19.68
CA GLN A 244 -14.53 0.24 20.28
C GLN A 244 -15.75 0.90 19.67
N MET A 245 -15.58 1.97 18.90
CA MET A 245 -16.69 2.69 18.27
C MET A 245 -17.37 1.83 17.20
N ARG A 246 -18.70 1.83 17.23
CA ARG A 246 -19.59 1.15 16.29
C ARG A 246 -20.20 2.16 15.34
N GLY A 247 -20.45 1.73 14.12
CA GLY A 247 -20.99 2.62 13.08
C GLY A 247 -19.92 3.57 12.52
N GLY A 248 -20.28 4.26 11.44
CA GLY A 248 -19.37 5.13 10.69
C GLY A 248 -18.32 4.39 9.85
N TYR A 249 -18.02 4.95 8.68
CA TYR A 249 -17.06 4.35 7.72
C TYR A 249 -17.35 2.88 7.36
N ASN A 250 -18.62 2.45 7.45
CA ASN A 250 -19.05 1.08 7.17
C ASN A 250 -20.42 0.99 6.44
N ALA A 251 -20.92 2.09 5.91
CA ALA A 251 -22.11 2.08 5.07
C ALA A 251 -21.88 1.24 3.79
N GLU A 252 -20.65 1.26 3.29
CA GLU A 252 -20.19 0.50 2.13
C GLU A 252 -19.94 -0.99 2.43
N CYS A 253 -20.13 -1.41 3.69
CA CYS A 253 -20.03 -2.82 4.09
C CYS A 253 -21.30 -3.63 3.78
N ARG A 254 -22.37 -2.97 3.40
CA ARG A 254 -23.65 -3.64 3.12
C ARG A 254 -23.50 -4.61 1.95
N PRO A 255 -24.13 -5.80 2.02
CA PRO A 255 -24.01 -6.82 0.97
C PRO A 255 -24.76 -6.47 -0.34
N ASP A 256 -25.61 -5.45 -0.31
CA ASP A 256 -26.35 -4.96 -1.48
C ASP A 256 -25.60 -3.87 -2.26
N VAL A 257 -24.46 -3.40 -1.76
CA VAL A 257 -23.58 -2.47 -2.48
C VAL A 257 -22.32 -3.18 -2.96
N TRP A 258 -21.83 -2.77 -4.13
CA TRP A 258 -20.72 -3.45 -4.79
C TRP A 258 -19.42 -3.43 -3.96
N GLN A 259 -19.15 -2.35 -3.19
CA GLN A 259 -17.99 -2.28 -2.30
C GLN A 259 -18.05 -3.33 -1.18
N GLY A 260 -19.25 -3.59 -0.63
CA GLY A 260 -19.45 -4.61 0.39
C GLY A 260 -19.37 -6.03 -0.17
N GLN A 261 -19.73 -6.21 -1.44
CA GLN A 261 -19.59 -7.49 -2.15
C GLN A 261 -18.13 -7.79 -2.48
N GLN A 262 -17.39 -6.77 -2.96
CA GLN A 262 -16.00 -6.89 -3.36
C GLN A 262 -15.04 -6.97 -2.17
N TRP A 263 -15.26 -6.12 -1.17
CA TRP A 263 -14.46 -6.05 0.05
C TRP A 263 -15.34 -6.26 1.28
N PRO A 264 -15.81 -7.50 1.50
CA PRO A 264 -16.75 -7.79 2.58
C PRO A 264 -16.11 -7.52 3.93
N CYS A 265 -16.75 -6.65 4.69
CA CYS A 265 -16.26 -6.15 5.96
C CYS A 265 -16.20 -7.23 7.03
N GLY A 266 -15.19 -7.13 7.91
CA GLY A 266 -15.14 -7.87 9.15
C GLY A 266 -16.26 -7.46 10.10
N LYS A 267 -16.58 -8.36 11.04
CA LYS A 267 -17.63 -8.14 12.02
C LYS A 267 -17.09 -8.26 13.44
N PHE A 268 -17.74 -7.56 14.35
CA PHE A 268 -17.60 -7.77 15.76
C PHE A 268 -18.37 -9.04 16.18
N GLU A 269 -18.15 -9.53 17.41
CA GLU A 269 -18.84 -10.72 17.93
C GLU A 269 -20.37 -10.60 17.94
N ASN A 270 -20.89 -9.38 18.07
CA ASN A 270 -22.32 -9.11 18.01
C ASN A 270 -22.91 -9.05 16.60
N GLY A 271 -22.09 -9.30 15.57
CA GLY A 271 -22.49 -9.31 14.16
C GLY A 271 -22.47 -7.93 13.46
N GLU A 272 -22.24 -6.83 14.16
CA GLU A 272 -22.07 -5.50 13.57
C GLU A 272 -20.78 -5.39 12.77
N PHE A 273 -20.79 -4.63 11.67
CA PHE A 273 -19.59 -4.38 10.89
C PHE A 273 -18.56 -3.57 11.68
N LYS A 274 -17.28 -3.91 11.49
CA LYS A 274 -16.17 -3.09 11.97
C LYS A 274 -16.18 -1.72 11.29
N SER A 275 -15.56 -0.74 11.95
CA SER A 275 -15.45 0.63 11.45
C SER A 275 -14.11 0.85 10.79
N TYR A 276 -14.14 1.37 9.54
CA TYR A 276 -12.95 1.62 8.72
C TYR A 276 -12.62 3.12 8.68
N PHE A 277 -12.60 3.76 9.85
CA PHE A 277 -12.16 5.14 9.99
C PHE A 277 -10.67 5.31 9.67
N GLY A 278 -10.21 6.55 9.53
CA GLY A 278 -8.85 6.89 9.15
C GLY A 278 -7.79 6.35 10.10
N ARG A 279 -6.83 5.56 9.58
CA ARG A 279 -5.69 5.03 10.33
C ARG A 279 -4.39 5.21 9.56
N GLY A 280 -3.30 5.41 10.31
CA GLY A 280 -1.95 5.56 9.75
C GLY A 280 -1.70 6.91 9.10
N ALA A 281 -0.50 7.08 8.56
CA ALA A 281 0.01 8.36 8.05
C ALA A 281 -0.76 8.92 6.84
N LYS A 282 -1.53 8.09 6.14
CA LYS A 282 -2.43 8.49 5.04
C LYS A 282 -3.86 8.71 5.51
N GLN A 283 -4.21 8.35 6.75
CA GLN A 283 -5.60 8.29 7.21
C GLN A 283 -6.44 7.39 6.28
N LEU A 284 -5.93 6.14 6.08
CA LEU A 284 -6.59 5.14 5.24
C LEU A 284 -8.00 4.86 5.78
N SER A 285 -9.04 5.12 4.98
CA SER A 285 -10.45 5.02 5.36
C SER A 285 -11.22 4.15 4.37
N TYR A 286 -12.34 3.59 4.81
CA TYR A 286 -13.27 2.76 4.06
C TYR A 286 -12.74 1.37 3.64
N ASN A 287 -13.64 0.38 3.63
CA ASN A 287 -13.33 -1.01 3.27
C ASN A 287 -12.70 -1.16 1.88
N TYR A 288 -13.15 -0.36 0.91
CA TYR A 288 -12.64 -0.39 -0.47
C TYR A 288 -11.20 0.16 -0.64
N ASN A 289 -10.63 0.77 0.40
CA ASN A 289 -9.21 1.12 0.48
C ASN A 289 -8.43 0.12 1.35
N TYR A 290 -9.05 -0.36 2.46
CA TYR A 290 -8.44 -1.39 3.31
C TYR A 290 -8.27 -2.73 2.57
N GLY A 291 -9.23 -3.12 1.74
CA GLY A 291 -9.17 -4.37 0.96
C GLY A 291 -7.97 -4.43 0.02
N PRO A 292 -7.82 -3.50 -0.93
CA PRO A 292 -6.67 -3.46 -1.83
C PRO A 292 -5.33 -3.34 -1.08
N PHE A 293 -5.27 -2.55 -0.02
CA PHE A 293 -4.07 -2.44 0.80
C PHE A 293 -3.75 -3.77 1.49
N SER A 294 -4.76 -4.47 2.04
CA SER A 294 -4.59 -5.79 2.62
C SER A 294 -4.06 -6.81 1.61
N GLU A 295 -4.60 -6.79 0.40
CA GLU A 295 -4.18 -7.68 -0.67
C GLU A 295 -2.72 -7.44 -1.07
N ALA A 296 -2.32 -6.16 -1.23
CA ALA A 296 -0.93 -5.80 -1.51
C ALA A 296 0.04 -6.19 -0.38
N MET A 297 -0.40 -6.17 0.88
CA MET A 297 0.45 -6.50 2.03
C MET A 297 0.53 -8.00 2.32
N PHE A 298 -0.57 -8.74 2.12
CA PHE A 298 -0.75 -10.10 2.62
C PHE A 298 -1.24 -11.12 1.56
N GLY A 299 -1.47 -10.70 0.32
CA GLY A 299 -2.06 -11.55 -0.73
C GLY A 299 -3.52 -11.90 -0.49
N THR A 300 -4.18 -11.26 0.47
CA THR A 300 -5.61 -11.44 0.77
C THR A 300 -6.24 -10.17 1.33
N VAL A 301 -7.45 -9.88 0.89
CA VAL A 301 -8.24 -8.76 1.40
C VAL A 301 -8.64 -8.95 2.87
N ARG A 302 -8.73 -10.22 3.34
CA ARG A 302 -9.29 -10.56 4.65
C ARG A 302 -8.48 -10.05 5.84
N THR A 303 -7.15 -10.03 5.75
CA THR A 303 -6.28 -9.73 6.89
C THR A 303 -6.62 -8.38 7.53
N LEU A 304 -6.78 -7.31 6.75
CA LEU A 304 -7.11 -5.98 7.27
C LEU A 304 -8.61 -5.68 7.26
N LEU A 305 -9.40 -6.37 6.45
CA LEU A 305 -10.86 -6.26 6.58
C LEU A 305 -11.36 -6.89 7.87
N ASP A 306 -10.72 -7.97 8.33
CA ASP A 306 -11.07 -8.59 9.62
C ASP A 306 -10.42 -7.88 10.82
N ASN A 307 -9.25 -7.25 10.62
CA ASN A 307 -8.46 -6.64 11.70
C ASN A 307 -7.95 -5.24 11.28
N PRO A 308 -8.86 -4.25 11.07
CA PRO A 308 -8.48 -2.91 10.59
C PRO A 308 -7.55 -2.16 11.55
N GLU A 309 -7.60 -2.46 12.86
CA GLU A 309 -6.74 -1.90 13.89
C GLU A 309 -5.25 -2.12 13.62
N ARG A 310 -4.87 -3.20 12.93
CA ARG A 310 -3.46 -3.50 12.57
C ARG A 310 -2.79 -2.41 11.75
N VAL A 311 -3.57 -1.63 11.00
CA VAL A 311 -3.04 -0.49 10.23
C VAL A 311 -2.46 0.58 11.16
N ALA A 312 -3.03 0.79 12.34
CA ALA A 312 -2.53 1.75 13.31
C ALA A 312 -1.33 1.25 14.11
N ASP A 313 -1.33 -0.04 14.49
CA ASP A 313 -0.49 -0.56 15.56
C ASP A 313 0.85 -1.16 15.10
N THR A 314 1.10 -1.21 13.80
CA THR A 314 2.32 -1.80 13.22
C THR A 314 2.95 -0.87 12.18
N TRP A 315 4.07 -1.30 11.55
CA TRP A 315 4.70 -0.59 10.43
C TRP A 315 3.73 -0.32 9.25
N LEU A 316 2.58 -0.98 9.23
CA LEU A 316 1.50 -0.74 8.26
C LEU A 316 0.98 0.69 8.33
N ASN A 317 1.13 1.37 9.49
CA ASN A 317 0.71 2.76 9.65
C ASN A 317 1.43 3.72 8.66
N LEU A 318 2.70 3.47 8.38
CA LEU A 318 3.48 4.21 7.39
C LEU A 318 3.42 3.55 6.00
N ALA A 319 3.30 2.22 5.94
CA ALA A 319 3.18 1.51 4.66
C ALA A 319 1.91 1.90 3.89
N SER A 320 0.82 2.24 4.58
CA SER A 320 -0.41 2.74 3.93
C SER A 320 -0.17 4.00 3.12
N ALA A 321 0.72 4.88 3.58
CA ALA A 321 1.10 6.09 2.87
C ALA A 321 2.02 5.81 1.68
N VAL A 322 2.99 4.90 1.82
CA VAL A 322 3.86 4.50 0.70
C VAL A 322 3.04 3.77 -0.36
N PHE A 323 2.11 2.89 0.04
CA PHE A 323 1.15 2.26 -0.86
C PHE A 323 0.39 3.29 -1.69
N PHE A 324 -0.24 4.25 -1.04
CA PHE A 324 -0.99 5.30 -1.73
C PHE A 324 -0.10 6.15 -2.66
N PHE A 325 1.17 6.30 -2.32
CA PHE A 325 2.12 7.07 -3.10
C PHE A 325 2.54 6.39 -4.42
N VAL A 326 2.68 5.06 -4.40
CA VAL A 326 3.14 4.28 -5.56
C VAL A 326 2.01 3.68 -6.38
N TYR A 327 0.82 3.54 -5.80
CA TYR A 327 -0.34 2.93 -6.45
C TYR A 327 -1.13 3.96 -7.26
N PRO A 328 -1.40 3.71 -8.54
CA PRO A 328 -2.31 4.55 -9.31
C PRO A 328 -3.76 4.28 -8.89
N GLN A 329 -4.58 5.30 -8.98
CA GLN A 329 -6.04 5.23 -8.81
C GLN A 329 -6.71 5.79 -10.06
N PRO A 330 -6.71 5.08 -11.18
CA PRO A 330 -7.28 5.62 -12.42
C PRO A 330 -8.66 6.26 -12.21
N PRO A 331 -8.87 7.43 -12.82
CA PRO A 331 -8.02 8.09 -13.82
C PRO A 331 -6.80 8.86 -13.26
N LYS A 332 -6.49 8.77 -11.96
CA LYS A 332 -5.34 9.44 -11.32
C LYS A 332 -4.07 8.60 -11.51
N PRO A 333 -2.94 9.19 -11.94
CA PRO A 333 -1.63 8.53 -11.88
C PRO A 333 -1.17 8.36 -10.42
N SER A 334 -0.15 7.54 -10.19
CA SER A 334 0.50 7.52 -8.87
C SER A 334 1.30 8.81 -8.63
N MET A 335 1.46 9.21 -7.37
CA MET A 335 2.32 10.35 -7.02
C MET A 335 3.77 10.10 -7.42
N LEU A 336 4.25 8.85 -7.31
CA LEU A 336 5.59 8.47 -7.76
C LEU A 336 5.78 8.79 -9.24
N HIS A 337 4.83 8.40 -10.10
CA HIS A 337 4.90 8.64 -11.54
C HIS A 337 4.83 10.13 -11.91
N VAL A 338 4.18 10.95 -11.09
CA VAL A 338 4.23 12.42 -11.24
C VAL A 338 5.63 12.95 -10.95
N ILE A 339 6.27 12.47 -9.88
CA ILE A 339 7.54 13.00 -9.40
C ILE A 339 8.71 12.52 -10.24
N ASP A 340 8.69 11.27 -10.66
CA ASP A 340 9.76 10.66 -11.44
C ASP A 340 9.62 10.92 -12.95
N GLY A 341 8.55 11.59 -13.38
CA GLY A 341 8.30 11.94 -14.78
C GLY A 341 7.78 10.79 -15.64
N THR A 342 7.41 9.66 -15.05
CA THR A 342 6.75 8.55 -15.79
C THR A 342 5.38 8.98 -16.31
N TRP A 343 4.59 9.71 -15.50
CA TRP A 343 3.36 10.32 -15.99
C TRP A 343 3.66 11.60 -16.77
N GLN A 344 3.20 11.64 -18.00
CA GLN A 344 3.29 12.79 -18.87
C GLN A 344 1.87 13.25 -19.23
N PRO A 345 1.44 14.46 -18.80
CA PRO A 345 0.11 14.95 -19.08
C PRO A 345 -0.10 15.09 -20.60
N ASN A 346 -1.27 14.69 -21.08
CA ASN A 346 -1.68 14.91 -22.45
C ASN A 346 -2.26 16.34 -22.65
N ALA A 347 -2.81 16.64 -23.82
CA ALA A 347 -3.39 17.95 -24.09
C ALA A 347 -4.61 18.25 -23.22
N HIS A 348 -5.43 17.22 -22.94
CA HIS A 348 -6.62 17.32 -22.09
C HIS A 348 -6.24 17.62 -20.63
N ASP A 349 -5.26 16.91 -20.08
CA ASP A 349 -4.74 17.17 -18.73
C ASP A 349 -4.27 18.63 -18.60
N ARG A 350 -3.48 19.12 -19.56
CA ARG A 350 -2.96 20.49 -19.53
C ARG A 350 -4.07 21.54 -19.59
N GLN A 351 -5.12 21.31 -20.39
CA GLN A 351 -6.29 22.19 -20.47
C GLN A 351 -7.05 22.21 -19.13
N ASN A 352 -6.99 21.14 -18.39
CA ASN A 352 -7.57 21.00 -17.06
C ASN A 352 -6.65 21.48 -15.91
N GLY A 353 -5.48 22.05 -16.26
CA GLY A 353 -4.49 22.52 -15.27
C GLY A 353 -3.68 21.42 -14.60
N LEU A 354 -3.84 20.18 -15.05
CA LEU A 354 -3.12 19.01 -14.52
C LEU A 354 -1.74 18.94 -15.16
N VAL A 355 -0.75 19.44 -14.44
CA VAL A 355 0.66 19.50 -14.90
C VAL A 355 1.58 18.98 -13.80
N PRO A 356 2.78 18.46 -14.16
CA PRO A 356 3.74 17.99 -13.15
C PRO A 356 4.10 19.07 -12.14
N GLY A 357 4.17 18.72 -10.88
CA GLY A 357 4.48 19.60 -9.76
C GLY A 357 3.84 19.13 -8.47
N PHE A 358 4.12 19.83 -7.38
CA PHE A 358 3.54 19.47 -6.08
C PHE A 358 2.01 19.58 -6.06
N GLY A 359 1.44 20.59 -6.74
CA GLY A 359 -0.01 20.83 -6.76
C GLY A 359 -0.82 19.65 -7.27
N VAL A 360 -0.33 18.93 -8.30
CA VAL A 360 -1.04 17.75 -8.81
C VAL A 360 -0.99 16.57 -7.84
N THR A 361 0.00 16.49 -6.93
CA THR A 361 -0.01 15.48 -5.87
C THR A 361 -1.08 15.78 -4.82
N THR A 362 -1.38 17.05 -4.57
CA THR A 362 -2.54 17.47 -3.77
C THR A 362 -3.86 17.08 -4.44
N GLN A 363 -3.96 17.27 -5.78
CA GLN A 363 -5.13 16.81 -6.55
C GLN A 363 -5.31 15.27 -6.47
N ILE A 364 -4.22 14.51 -6.44
CA ILE A 364 -4.28 13.06 -6.27
C ILE A 364 -4.78 12.68 -4.87
N ILE A 365 -4.24 13.28 -3.81
CA ILE A 365 -4.51 12.84 -2.43
C ILE A 365 -5.88 13.29 -1.92
N ASN A 366 -6.28 14.54 -2.18
CA ASN A 366 -7.52 15.11 -1.65
C ASN A 366 -8.16 16.17 -2.57
N GLY A 367 -8.00 16.00 -3.88
CA GLY A 367 -8.46 16.98 -4.87
C GLY A 367 -9.95 17.32 -4.78
N GLY A 368 -10.79 16.36 -4.39
CA GLY A 368 -12.22 16.54 -4.24
C GLY A 368 -12.63 17.61 -3.23
N VAL A 369 -11.77 17.93 -2.29
CA VAL A 369 -12.02 18.92 -1.23
C VAL A 369 -11.16 20.16 -1.43
N GLU A 370 -9.88 19.98 -1.80
CA GLU A 370 -8.88 21.03 -1.72
C GLU A 370 -8.58 21.75 -3.04
N CYS A 371 -8.98 21.17 -4.18
CA CYS A 371 -8.60 21.66 -5.51
C CYS A 371 -9.79 22.17 -6.33
N GLY A 372 -9.50 22.87 -7.44
CA GLY A 372 -10.50 23.30 -8.43
C GLY A 372 -11.19 24.63 -8.15
N GLY A 373 -11.07 25.15 -6.93
CA GLY A 373 -11.61 26.48 -6.58
C GLY A 373 -10.87 27.64 -7.28
N ALA A 374 -11.51 28.80 -7.37
CA ALA A 374 -10.88 30.01 -7.94
C ALA A 374 -9.74 30.55 -7.06
N ALA A 375 -9.75 30.24 -5.77
CA ALA A 375 -8.67 30.52 -4.82
C ALA A 375 -8.07 29.21 -4.30
N GLU A 376 -6.81 29.29 -3.86
CA GLU A 376 -6.18 28.15 -3.22
C GLU A 376 -6.86 27.84 -1.88
N HIS A 377 -7.24 26.60 -1.67
CA HIS A 377 -7.86 26.16 -0.42
C HIS A 377 -6.84 26.25 0.74
N ALA A 378 -7.31 26.55 1.95
CA ALA A 378 -6.44 26.74 3.10
C ALA A 378 -5.56 25.51 3.39
N GLN A 379 -6.11 24.30 3.30
CA GLN A 379 -5.36 23.06 3.49
C GLN A 379 -4.33 22.85 2.38
N SER A 380 -4.66 23.16 1.13
CA SER A 380 -3.69 23.14 0.04
C SER A 380 -2.57 24.16 0.26
N GLN A 381 -2.88 25.36 0.75
CA GLN A 381 -1.88 26.37 1.09
C GLN A 381 -0.94 25.89 2.23
N ASN A 382 -1.48 25.18 3.21
CA ASN A 382 -0.66 24.54 4.25
C ASN A 382 0.30 23.51 3.63
N ARG A 383 -0.21 22.63 2.75
CA ARG A 383 0.63 21.64 2.05
C ARG A 383 1.77 22.29 1.27
N ILE A 384 1.51 23.40 0.57
CA ILE A 384 2.52 24.16 -0.16
C ILE A 384 3.61 24.65 0.80
N THR A 385 3.20 25.28 1.91
CA THR A 385 4.12 25.80 2.92
C THR A 385 4.96 24.66 3.52
N TYR A 386 4.34 23.53 3.83
CA TYR A 386 5.04 22.37 4.39
C TYR A 386 5.99 21.75 3.36
N TYR A 387 5.58 21.65 2.10
CA TYR A 387 6.44 21.14 1.03
C TYR A 387 7.68 22.01 0.82
N GLN A 388 7.52 23.33 0.78
CA GLN A 388 8.65 24.25 0.63
C GLN A 388 9.65 24.12 1.78
N ALA A 389 9.17 24.00 3.03
CA ALA A 389 10.01 23.78 4.19
C ALA A 389 10.71 22.40 4.17
N GLN A 390 10.00 21.33 3.82
CA GLN A 390 10.57 19.99 3.68
C GLN A 390 11.59 19.93 2.54
N ALA A 391 11.27 20.54 1.40
CA ALA A 391 12.17 20.62 0.24
C ALA A 391 13.46 21.35 0.59
N GLN A 392 13.36 22.49 1.28
CA GLN A 392 14.52 23.24 1.75
C GLN A 392 15.38 22.39 2.70
N TYR A 393 14.75 21.70 3.66
CA TYR A 393 15.46 20.85 4.62
C TYR A 393 16.19 19.69 3.95
N LEU A 394 15.55 19.05 2.94
CA LEU A 394 16.10 17.90 2.23
C LEU A 394 16.99 18.27 1.05
N GLY A 395 17.22 19.57 0.81
CA GLY A 395 18.01 20.04 -0.32
C GLY A 395 17.38 19.76 -1.68
N VAL A 396 16.05 19.77 -1.76
CA VAL A 396 15.30 19.61 -3.01
C VAL A 396 15.11 20.96 -3.65
N PRO A 397 15.59 21.20 -4.89
CA PRO A 397 15.30 22.42 -5.60
C PRO A 397 13.82 22.50 -5.95
N VAL A 398 13.21 23.66 -5.69
CA VAL A 398 11.84 24.00 -6.09
C VAL A 398 11.94 25.09 -7.16
N PRO A 399 11.80 24.75 -8.46
CA PRO A 399 11.83 25.71 -9.55
C PRO A 399 10.74 26.76 -9.39
N ALA A 400 11.03 28.01 -9.83
CA ALA A 400 10.08 29.12 -9.72
C ALA A 400 8.80 28.90 -10.55
N ASP A 401 8.88 28.08 -11.57
CA ASP A 401 7.79 27.68 -12.46
C ASP A 401 7.10 26.37 -12.05
N GLU A 402 7.53 25.72 -10.96
CA GLU A 402 6.83 24.54 -10.45
C GLU A 402 5.43 24.91 -9.94
N VAL A 403 4.42 24.22 -10.44
CA VAL A 403 3.04 24.42 -9.99
C VAL A 403 2.85 23.78 -8.63
N LEU A 404 2.83 24.59 -7.58
CA LEU A 404 2.74 24.15 -6.19
C LEU A 404 1.29 24.02 -5.69
N GLY A 405 0.38 24.86 -6.19
CA GLY A 405 -1.03 24.86 -5.81
C GLY A 405 -1.91 24.07 -6.80
N CYS A 406 -3.15 23.84 -6.39
CA CYS A 406 -4.13 23.12 -7.21
C CYS A 406 -5.43 23.90 -7.45
N LYS A 407 -5.47 25.21 -7.16
CA LYS A 407 -6.59 26.05 -7.59
C LYS A 407 -6.80 25.97 -9.10
N ASN A 408 -8.04 26.03 -9.54
CA ASN A 408 -8.44 25.88 -10.94
C ASN A 408 -8.08 24.52 -11.60
N MET A 409 -7.39 23.61 -10.94
CA MET A 409 -7.21 22.24 -11.44
C MET A 409 -8.55 21.52 -11.46
N LYS A 410 -8.92 20.95 -12.60
CA LYS A 410 -10.06 20.06 -12.69
C LYS A 410 -9.69 18.66 -12.18
N TYR A 411 -10.71 17.82 -12.02
CA TYR A 411 -10.47 16.41 -11.68
C TYR A 411 -9.79 15.68 -12.85
N PHE A 412 -9.06 14.62 -12.51
CA PHE A 412 -8.68 13.63 -13.47
C PHE A 412 -9.93 12.93 -14.01
N ASP A 413 -9.94 12.65 -15.31
CA ASP A 413 -11.02 11.96 -15.99
C ASP A 413 -10.48 10.95 -17.02
N GLU A 414 -11.39 10.24 -17.68
CA GLU A 414 -11.05 9.16 -18.59
C GLU A 414 -10.31 9.62 -19.86
N ALA A 415 -10.32 10.91 -20.19
CA ALA A 415 -9.58 11.47 -21.32
C ALA A 415 -8.12 11.83 -20.96
N GLY A 416 -7.76 11.78 -19.68
CA GLY A 416 -6.43 12.10 -19.17
C GLY A 416 -5.42 10.98 -19.40
N ALA A 417 -4.13 11.32 -19.40
CA ALA A 417 -3.03 10.36 -19.53
C ALA A 417 -2.87 9.42 -18.32
N GLY A 418 -3.50 9.73 -17.19
CA GLY A 418 -3.53 8.89 -16.00
C GLY A 418 -4.64 7.83 -16.00
N ALA A 419 -5.57 7.90 -16.95
CA ALA A 419 -6.70 6.96 -17.09
C ALA A 419 -6.26 5.62 -17.67
N LEU A 420 -5.38 4.93 -16.95
CA LEU A 420 -4.89 3.63 -17.38
C LEU A 420 -5.95 2.56 -17.19
N PRO A 421 -6.22 1.75 -18.22
CA PRO A 421 -7.12 0.63 -18.10
C PRO A 421 -6.42 -0.53 -17.37
N ILE A 422 -6.73 -0.67 -16.08
CA ILE A 422 -6.09 -1.66 -15.18
C ILE A 422 -7.11 -2.57 -14.47
N TYR A 423 -8.38 -2.48 -14.84
CA TYR A 423 -9.45 -3.31 -14.32
C TYR A 423 -10.15 -4.07 -15.43
N TRP A 424 -10.70 -5.24 -15.12
CA TRP A 424 -11.44 -6.06 -16.05
C TRP A 424 -12.94 -5.82 -15.93
N GLU A 425 -13.60 -5.65 -17.06
CA GLU A 425 -15.05 -5.50 -17.17
C GLU A 425 -15.56 -6.34 -18.34
N ASN A 426 -16.85 -6.67 -18.36
CA ASN A 426 -17.49 -7.39 -19.45
C ASN A 426 -17.20 -6.75 -20.81
N ASP A 427 -16.77 -7.55 -21.75
CA ASP A 427 -16.73 -7.14 -23.15
C ASP A 427 -18.06 -7.47 -23.83
N TRP A 428 -18.93 -6.48 -23.95
CA TRP A 428 -20.25 -6.57 -24.56
C TRP A 428 -20.21 -6.69 -26.09
N SER A 429 -19.06 -6.89 -26.71
CA SER A 429 -18.92 -7.00 -28.15
C SER A 429 -19.68 -8.21 -28.68
N TYR A 430 -20.36 -8.01 -29.81
CA TYR A 430 -20.99 -9.12 -30.54
C TYR A 430 -19.92 -9.81 -31.40
N VAL A 431 -19.80 -11.13 -31.25
CA VAL A 431 -18.88 -11.97 -32.02
C VAL A 431 -19.69 -12.94 -32.89
N PRO A 432 -19.73 -12.71 -34.21
CA PRO A 432 -20.46 -13.61 -35.13
C PRO A 432 -19.96 -15.06 -35.03
N GLY A 433 -20.87 -15.98 -34.92
CA GLY A 433 -20.56 -17.43 -34.82
C GLY A 433 -20.41 -17.97 -33.40
N ASN A 434 -20.27 -17.09 -32.39
CA ASN A 434 -20.30 -17.56 -31.02
C ASN A 434 -21.70 -18.02 -30.59
N PRO A 435 -21.80 -19.08 -29.77
CA PRO A 435 -23.08 -19.56 -29.26
C PRO A 435 -23.77 -18.53 -28.36
N ASN A 436 -25.00 -18.85 -27.93
CA ASN A 436 -25.78 -18.02 -26.98
C ASN A 436 -25.93 -16.55 -27.41
N GLY A 437 -26.19 -16.32 -28.70
CA GLY A 437 -26.45 -14.97 -29.22
C GLY A 437 -25.24 -14.16 -29.57
N GLY A 438 -24.08 -14.77 -29.82
CA GLY A 438 -22.87 -14.08 -30.25
C GLY A 438 -22.16 -13.34 -29.12
N LYS A 439 -22.24 -13.84 -27.89
CA LYS A 439 -21.49 -13.27 -26.73
C LYS A 439 -20.00 -13.35 -26.98
N SER A 440 -19.26 -12.36 -26.46
CA SER A 440 -17.80 -12.27 -26.64
C SER A 440 -17.02 -13.35 -25.89
N TYR A 441 -17.56 -13.81 -24.75
CA TYR A 441 -16.85 -14.67 -23.78
C TYR A 441 -15.47 -14.11 -23.42
N ALA A 442 -15.40 -12.78 -23.25
CA ALA A 442 -14.20 -12.05 -22.96
C ALA A 442 -14.46 -10.91 -21.97
N CYS A 443 -13.42 -10.50 -21.28
CA CYS A 443 -13.37 -9.23 -20.57
C CYS A 443 -12.42 -8.27 -21.28
N LYS A 444 -12.64 -6.96 -21.09
CA LYS A 444 -11.82 -5.88 -21.61
C LYS A 444 -11.25 -5.07 -20.46
N LEU A 445 -10.15 -4.38 -20.70
CA LEU A 445 -9.60 -3.44 -19.74
C LEU A 445 -10.40 -2.14 -19.74
N VAL A 446 -10.62 -1.61 -18.52
CA VAL A 446 -11.29 -0.33 -18.25
C VAL A 446 -10.50 0.51 -17.25
N GLY A 447 -10.68 1.85 -17.31
CA GLY A 447 -9.98 2.79 -16.44
C GLY A 447 -10.70 3.07 -15.11
N TYR A 448 -11.90 2.51 -14.89
CA TYR A 448 -12.62 2.64 -13.64
C TYR A 448 -12.53 1.36 -12.81
N GLN A 449 -12.60 1.50 -11.49
CA GLN A 449 -12.44 0.39 -10.57
C GLN A 449 -13.59 -0.62 -10.71
N THR A 450 -13.24 -1.88 -10.90
CA THR A 450 -14.14 -3.02 -10.84
C THR A 450 -13.64 -4.02 -9.79
N ARG A 451 -14.37 -5.13 -9.66
CA ARG A 451 -13.97 -6.22 -8.76
C ARG A 451 -12.79 -7.05 -9.27
N PHE A 452 -12.38 -6.90 -10.52
CA PHE A 452 -11.30 -7.67 -11.14
C PHE A 452 -10.18 -6.72 -11.56
N SER A 453 -8.94 -7.06 -11.21
CA SER A 453 -7.77 -6.22 -11.46
C SER A 453 -6.76 -6.92 -12.37
N ALA A 454 -6.21 -6.20 -13.33
CA ALA A 454 -5.10 -6.67 -14.16
C ALA A 454 -3.77 -6.86 -13.38
N PHE A 455 -3.76 -6.52 -12.09
CA PHE A 455 -2.61 -6.76 -11.22
C PHE A 455 -2.67 -8.10 -10.48
N LYS A 456 -3.79 -8.79 -10.57
CA LYS A 456 -4.01 -10.05 -9.90
C LYS A 456 -4.08 -11.17 -10.94
N ALA A 457 -3.20 -12.13 -10.81
CA ALA A 457 -3.17 -13.29 -11.69
C ALA A 457 -4.53 -14.01 -11.69
N ARG A 458 -4.99 -14.40 -12.86
CA ARG A 458 -6.26 -15.08 -13.09
C ARG A 458 -7.54 -14.26 -12.84
N ASP A 459 -7.45 -12.98 -12.48
CA ASP A 459 -8.65 -12.13 -12.37
C ASP A 459 -9.35 -11.96 -13.73
N TYR A 460 -8.61 -12.06 -14.84
CA TYR A 460 -9.20 -12.11 -16.18
C TYR A 460 -10.14 -13.31 -16.33
N SER A 461 -9.69 -14.51 -15.96
CA SER A 461 -10.49 -15.73 -16.03
C SER A 461 -11.71 -15.64 -15.10
N GLN A 462 -11.53 -15.11 -13.90
CA GLN A 462 -12.65 -14.89 -12.96
C GLN A 462 -13.65 -13.87 -13.48
N CYS A 463 -13.20 -12.82 -14.16
CA CYS A 463 -14.06 -11.86 -14.84
C CYS A 463 -14.90 -12.55 -15.92
N VAL A 464 -14.28 -13.36 -16.78
CA VAL A 464 -15.00 -14.11 -17.82
C VAL A 464 -16.05 -15.03 -17.20
N GLN A 465 -15.71 -15.83 -16.20
CA GLN A 465 -16.67 -16.71 -15.52
C GLN A 465 -17.80 -15.95 -14.82
N HIS A 466 -17.50 -14.77 -14.27
CA HIS A 466 -18.50 -13.95 -13.59
C HIS A 466 -19.59 -13.44 -14.54
N PHE A 467 -19.18 -12.93 -15.71
CA PHE A 467 -20.10 -12.35 -16.68
C PHE A 467 -20.71 -13.40 -17.64
N PHE A 468 -20.06 -14.53 -17.77
CA PHE A 468 -20.48 -15.63 -18.62
C PHE A 468 -20.50 -16.95 -17.81
N PRO A 469 -21.52 -17.15 -16.96
CA PRO A 469 -21.60 -18.34 -16.09
C PRO A 469 -21.70 -19.66 -16.86
N GLU A 470 -22.09 -19.63 -18.14
CA GLU A 470 -22.04 -20.78 -19.02
C GLU A 470 -20.64 -21.16 -19.49
N VAL A 471 -19.61 -20.36 -19.22
CA VAL A 471 -18.21 -20.69 -19.52
C VAL A 471 -17.68 -21.69 -18.51
N VAL A 472 -17.27 -22.85 -19.04
CA VAL A 472 -16.52 -23.88 -18.32
C VAL A 472 -15.06 -23.69 -18.67
N ILE A 473 -14.25 -23.27 -17.68
CA ILE A 473 -12.82 -23.21 -17.88
C ILE A 473 -12.24 -24.60 -17.74
N GLU A 474 -11.77 -25.16 -18.86
CA GLU A 474 -11.03 -26.39 -18.84
C GLU A 474 -9.60 -26.09 -18.48
N ASP A 475 -9.16 -26.63 -17.36
CA ASP A 475 -7.75 -26.71 -17.02
C ASP A 475 -7.13 -27.74 -17.96
N ASN A 476 -7.01 -27.37 -19.25
CA ASN A 476 -6.30 -28.15 -20.26
C ASN A 476 -4.79 -28.11 -19.97
N SER A 477 -4.42 -28.35 -18.72
CA SER A 477 -3.06 -28.74 -18.34
C SER A 477 -2.69 -30.13 -18.86
N GLY A 478 -3.36 -30.56 -19.95
CA GLY A 478 -2.87 -31.61 -20.83
C GLY A 478 -1.64 -31.22 -21.63
N GLY A 479 -1.15 -30.00 -21.47
CA GLY A 479 0.10 -29.53 -22.06
C GLY A 479 0.92 -28.81 -21.00
N SER A 480 2.11 -29.33 -20.72
CA SER A 480 3.20 -28.76 -19.89
C SER A 480 2.82 -28.35 -18.48
N ASN A 481 2.78 -29.30 -17.57
CA ASN A 481 2.98 -29.04 -16.15
C ASN A 481 4.09 -27.99 -15.96
N LEU A 482 3.83 -26.89 -15.32
CA LEU A 482 4.83 -25.86 -15.01
C LEU A 482 5.53 -26.22 -13.71
N PRO A 483 6.84 -26.01 -13.61
CA PRO A 483 7.54 -26.28 -12.38
C PRO A 483 7.05 -25.35 -11.26
N PRO A 484 6.96 -25.83 -10.02
CA PRO A 484 6.51 -25.06 -8.89
C PRO A 484 7.41 -23.85 -8.60
N VAL A 485 6.90 -22.87 -7.90
CA VAL A 485 7.65 -21.72 -7.36
C VAL A 485 8.06 -22.05 -5.94
N ALA A 486 9.37 -22.15 -5.68
CA ALA A 486 9.93 -22.41 -4.36
C ALA A 486 10.16 -21.07 -3.62
N ASN A 487 9.74 -21.01 -2.36
CA ASN A 487 9.93 -19.84 -1.49
C ASN A 487 10.32 -20.30 -0.08
N ILE A 488 11.29 -19.62 0.55
CA ILE A 488 11.64 -19.81 1.96
C ILE A 488 11.55 -18.47 2.67
N SER A 489 10.87 -18.45 3.80
CA SER A 489 10.90 -17.35 4.77
C SER A 489 11.49 -17.82 6.09
N GLY A 490 12.22 -16.93 6.76
CA GLY A 490 12.88 -17.22 8.04
C GLY A 490 13.87 -16.13 8.45
N PRO A 491 14.55 -16.27 9.60
CA PRO A 491 15.54 -15.31 10.05
C PRO A 491 16.77 -15.32 9.14
N SER A 492 17.27 -14.14 8.79
CA SER A 492 18.52 -13.99 8.02
C SER A 492 19.78 -14.01 8.90
N GLU A 493 19.61 -13.91 10.23
CA GLU A 493 20.67 -13.94 11.23
C GLU A 493 20.17 -14.63 12.50
N ALA A 494 21.00 -15.43 13.14
CA ALA A 494 20.69 -16.10 14.40
C ALA A 494 21.97 -16.46 15.18
N LEU A 495 21.79 -16.87 16.45
CA LEU A 495 22.90 -17.37 17.26
C LEU A 495 23.21 -18.83 16.89
N GLY A 496 24.50 -19.21 16.93
CA GLY A 496 24.91 -20.60 16.76
C GLY A 496 24.29 -21.50 17.82
N GLY A 497 23.81 -22.68 17.41
CA GLY A 497 23.10 -23.62 18.28
C GLY A 497 21.65 -23.25 18.61
N ALA A 498 21.14 -22.11 18.14
CA ALA A 498 19.74 -21.74 18.32
C ALA A 498 18.82 -22.62 17.46
N THR A 499 17.61 -22.87 17.93
CA THR A 499 16.55 -23.47 17.12
C THR A 499 15.78 -22.36 16.43
N VAL A 500 15.66 -22.46 15.09
CA VAL A 500 14.92 -21.51 14.25
C VAL A 500 13.84 -22.23 13.45
N LEU A 501 12.82 -21.47 13.03
CA LEU A 501 11.77 -21.94 12.14
C LEU A 501 11.97 -21.32 10.77
N LEU A 502 12.07 -22.17 9.74
CA LEU A 502 12.01 -21.79 8.34
C LEU A 502 10.67 -22.23 7.75
N SER A 503 10.04 -21.40 6.92
CA SER A 503 8.77 -21.72 6.30
C SER A 503 8.89 -21.74 4.78
N GLY A 504 8.52 -22.85 4.18
CA GLY A 504 8.32 -23.02 2.74
C GLY A 504 6.86 -22.83 2.31
N GLN A 505 5.96 -22.46 3.21
CA GLN A 505 4.51 -22.30 2.91
C GLN A 505 4.19 -21.22 1.88
N GLY A 506 5.14 -20.32 1.60
CA GLY A 506 5.03 -19.37 0.49
C GLY A 506 5.31 -19.98 -0.89
N SER A 507 5.65 -21.26 -0.97
CA SER A 507 5.80 -21.97 -2.24
C SER A 507 4.42 -22.27 -2.85
N SER A 508 4.34 -22.23 -4.17
CA SER A 508 3.08 -22.44 -4.90
C SER A 508 3.31 -23.27 -6.15
N ASP A 509 2.32 -24.08 -6.49
CA ASP A 509 2.20 -24.70 -7.78
C ASP A 509 1.40 -23.77 -8.71
N PRO A 510 1.87 -23.47 -9.94
CA PRO A 510 1.12 -22.63 -10.87
C PRO A 510 -0.26 -23.18 -11.21
N GLU A 511 -0.44 -24.49 -11.16
CA GLU A 511 -1.70 -25.18 -11.38
C GLU A 511 -2.54 -25.33 -10.09
N GLY A 512 -2.03 -24.81 -8.95
CA GLY A 512 -2.74 -24.84 -7.66
C GLY A 512 -2.78 -26.21 -7.01
N LYS A 513 -1.89 -27.12 -7.40
CA LYS A 513 -1.83 -28.48 -6.86
C LYS A 513 -0.97 -28.56 -5.60
N PRO A 514 -1.15 -29.60 -4.77
CA PRO A 514 -0.29 -29.84 -3.61
C PRO A 514 1.18 -29.99 -4.01
N LEU A 515 2.07 -29.58 -3.10
CA LEU A 515 3.51 -29.69 -3.28
C LEU A 515 4.10 -30.66 -2.26
N ASP A 516 5.08 -31.43 -2.70
CA ASP A 516 6.00 -32.16 -1.84
C ASP A 516 7.19 -31.29 -1.49
N TYR A 517 7.61 -31.32 -0.21
CA TYR A 517 8.69 -30.52 0.32
C TYR A 517 9.90 -31.41 0.67
N ALA A 518 11.09 -30.94 0.37
CA ALA A 518 12.33 -31.60 0.76
C ALA A 518 13.40 -30.57 1.13
N TRP A 519 13.82 -30.58 2.40
CA TRP A 519 14.83 -29.68 2.91
C TRP A 519 16.22 -30.33 2.90
N THR A 520 17.24 -29.53 2.57
CA THR A 520 18.65 -29.91 2.71
C THR A 520 19.32 -28.95 3.68
N LEU A 521 19.94 -29.50 4.72
CA LEU A 521 20.57 -28.74 5.78
C LEU A 521 22.06 -28.52 5.49
N PRO A 522 22.62 -27.38 5.92
CA PRO A 522 24.07 -27.19 5.93
C PRO A 522 24.73 -28.10 6.99
N ALA A 523 26.03 -28.35 6.83
CA ALA A 523 26.79 -29.14 7.78
C ALA A 523 26.70 -28.58 9.21
N GLY A 524 26.38 -29.43 10.17
CA GLY A 524 26.28 -29.09 11.58
C GLY A 524 24.88 -28.61 12.01
N ALA A 525 23.94 -28.42 11.10
CA ALA A 525 22.52 -28.20 11.42
C ALA A 525 21.78 -29.54 11.59
N THR A 526 20.75 -29.58 12.42
CA THR A 526 19.92 -30.78 12.65
C THR A 526 18.44 -30.44 12.68
N ALA A 527 17.61 -31.36 12.18
CA ALA A 527 16.16 -31.28 12.24
C ALA A 527 15.57 -32.70 12.29
N SER A 528 14.34 -32.82 12.79
CA SER A 528 13.66 -34.11 12.95
C SER A 528 12.90 -34.55 11.69
N ASP A 529 12.40 -33.62 10.90
CA ASP A 529 11.64 -33.90 9.69
C ASP A 529 12.04 -32.88 8.60
N LEU A 530 12.35 -33.39 7.41
CA LEU A 530 12.80 -32.61 6.27
C LEU A 530 11.77 -32.54 5.15
N THR A 531 10.56 -33.05 5.40
CA THR A 531 9.51 -33.17 4.37
C THR A 531 8.30 -32.26 4.61
N GLN A 532 8.31 -31.52 5.70
CA GLN A 532 7.21 -30.61 6.03
C GLN A 532 7.35 -29.25 5.35
N PRO A 533 6.25 -28.54 5.08
CA PRO A 533 6.29 -27.18 4.58
C PRO A 533 6.95 -26.17 5.53
N THR A 534 7.11 -26.55 6.82
CA THR A 534 7.86 -25.77 7.82
C THR A 534 8.97 -26.63 8.41
N LEU A 535 10.17 -26.04 8.54
CA LEU A 535 11.33 -26.71 9.10
C LEU A 535 11.72 -26.07 10.43
N SER A 536 11.58 -26.83 11.53
CA SER A 536 12.22 -26.48 12.80
C SER A 536 13.62 -27.09 12.83
N THR A 537 14.64 -26.25 12.84
CA THR A 537 16.05 -26.71 12.75
C THR A 537 16.91 -26.08 13.84
N THR A 538 17.79 -26.89 14.43
CA THR A 538 18.88 -26.39 15.29
C THR A 538 20.07 -26.04 14.41
N LEU A 539 20.52 -24.80 14.53
CA LEU A 539 21.62 -24.26 13.73
C LEU A 539 22.97 -24.87 14.13
N PRO A 540 23.96 -24.81 13.23
CA PRO A 540 25.34 -25.15 13.57
C PRO A 540 25.84 -24.36 14.78
N ALA A 541 26.82 -24.93 15.50
CA ALA A 541 27.45 -24.24 16.63
C ALA A 541 28.07 -22.91 16.16
N THR A 542 28.26 -21.98 17.10
CA THR A 542 28.86 -20.67 16.81
C THR A 542 30.22 -20.84 16.14
N PRO A 543 30.43 -20.34 14.91
CA PRO A 543 31.72 -20.46 14.20
C PRO A 543 32.76 -19.49 14.79
N VAL A 544 34.00 -19.62 14.40
CA VAL A 544 35.09 -18.70 14.81
C VAL A 544 34.91 -17.31 14.17
N SER A 545 34.51 -17.28 12.91
CA SER A 545 34.22 -16.04 12.15
C SER A 545 32.78 -16.04 11.65
N ASP A 546 32.29 -14.87 11.31
CA ASP A 546 30.96 -14.70 10.69
C ASP A 546 30.82 -15.67 9.51
N THR A 547 29.84 -16.55 9.57
CA THR A 547 29.63 -17.61 8.58
C THR A 547 28.18 -17.68 8.15
N ARG A 548 27.94 -17.76 6.84
CA ARG A 548 26.62 -17.98 6.27
C ARG A 548 26.37 -19.46 6.04
N TYR A 549 25.20 -19.91 6.44
CA TYR A 549 24.75 -21.28 6.28
C TYR A 549 23.52 -21.32 5.40
N GLY A 550 23.63 -21.99 4.25
CA GLY A 550 22.55 -22.11 3.27
C GLY A 550 21.63 -23.29 3.56
N PHE A 551 20.35 -23.03 3.74
CA PHE A 551 19.27 -24.02 3.83
C PHE A 551 18.58 -24.08 2.50
N VAL A 552 18.48 -25.26 1.90
CA VAL A 552 17.88 -25.44 0.58
C VAL A 552 16.53 -26.14 0.73
N LEU A 553 15.49 -25.52 0.17
CA LEU A 553 14.20 -26.15 -0.02
C LEU A 553 14.03 -26.53 -1.49
N LYS A 554 13.73 -27.79 -1.73
CA LYS A 554 13.21 -28.30 -2.99
C LYS A 554 11.72 -28.55 -2.83
N VAL A 555 10.91 -27.97 -3.70
CA VAL A 555 9.48 -28.30 -3.84
C VAL A 555 9.26 -29.06 -5.14
N THR A 556 8.36 -30.04 -5.11
CA THR A 556 8.07 -30.92 -6.25
C THR A 556 6.55 -30.99 -6.40
N ASP A 557 6.05 -30.85 -7.61
CA ASP A 557 4.64 -31.01 -7.93
C ASP A 557 4.24 -32.49 -8.12
N GLU A 558 2.95 -32.75 -8.27
CA GLU A 558 2.39 -34.11 -8.43
C GLU A 558 2.88 -34.85 -9.69
N LYS A 559 3.45 -34.12 -10.68
CA LYS A 559 3.99 -34.67 -11.92
C LYS A 559 5.52 -34.79 -11.93
N GLY A 560 6.17 -34.42 -10.82
CA GLY A 560 7.61 -34.61 -10.61
C GLY A 560 8.49 -33.47 -11.06
N LEU A 561 7.93 -32.33 -11.57
CA LEU A 561 8.74 -31.13 -11.79
C LEU A 561 9.08 -30.50 -10.45
N SER A 562 10.27 -29.90 -10.37
CA SER A 562 10.72 -29.35 -9.09
C SER A 562 11.50 -28.04 -9.25
N ARG A 563 11.49 -27.24 -8.21
CA ARG A 563 12.32 -26.04 -8.02
C ARG A 563 12.99 -26.08 -6.67
N SER A 564 14.17 -25.48 -6.59
CA SER A 564 14.87 -25.30 -5.33
C SER A 564 15.21 -23.84 -5.11
N VAL A 565 15.21 -23.44 -3.85
CA VAL A 565 15.60 -22.11 -3.38
C VAL A 565 16.50 -22.25 -2.17
N THR A 566 17.44 -21.33 -1.98
CA THR A 566 18.36 -21.31 -0.84
C THR A 566 18.06 -20.09 0.02
N HIS A 567 17.95 -20.31 1.33
CA HIS A 567 17.87 -19.28 2.35
C HIS A 567 19.14 -19.28 3.19
N GLU A 568 19.83 -18.16 3.29
CA GLU A 568 21.06 -18.05 4.06
C GLU A 568 20.81 -17.44 5.43
N ILE A 569 21.31 -18.09 6.48
CA ILE A 569 21.34 -17.58 7.84
C ILE A 569 22.77 -17.24 8.20
N LEU A 570 23.02 -15.98 8.57
CA LEU A 570 24.30 -15.54 9.11
C LEU A 570 24.38 -15.93 10.59
N ILE A 571 25.37 -16.72 10.93
CA ILE A 571 25.75 -16.94 12.33
C ILE A 571 27.00 -16.10 12.61
N LYS A 572 26.87 -15.13 13.52
CA LYS A 572 27.98 -14.32 13.97
C LYS A 572 29.03 -15.21 14.62
N GLY A 573 30.27 -15.01 14.22
CA GLY A 573 31.40 -15.70 14.81
C GLY A 573 31.60 -15.35 16.29
N SER A 574 32.19 -16.25 17.04
CA SER A 574 32.54 -15.99 18.44
C SER A 574 33.57 -14.87 18.59
N GLY A 575 34.02 -14.32 17.44
CA GLY A 575 35.03 -13.27 17.42
C GLY A 575 36.30 -13.73 18.12
N GLY A 576 36.86 -14.83 17.64
CA GLY A 576 38.26 -15.12 17.90
C GLY A 576 39.12 -14.11 17.12
N THR A 577 38.95 -12.83 17.36
CA THR A 577 39.95 -11.85 16.99
C THR A 577 41.12 -12.09 17.93
N THR A 578 42.10 -12.87 17.48
CA THR A 578 43.47 -12.64 17.93
C THR A 578 43.74 -11.21 17.45
N PRO A 579 43.86 -10.22 18.34
CA PRO A 579 44.24 -8.89 17.92
C PRO A 579 45.57 -8.99 17.17
N PRO A 580 45.85 -8.08 16.24
CA PRO A 580 47.10 -8.06 15.51
C PRO A 580 48.35 -8.11 16.40
N ASP A 581 48.22 -7.81 17.69
CA ASP A 581 49.30 -7.70 18.67
C ASP A 581 49.42 -8.90 19.64
N GLY A 582 48.67 -9.98 19.44
CA GLY A 582 48.88 -11.26 20.17
C GLY A 582 48.48 -11.27 21.66
N ASN A 583 47.73 -10.29 22.17
CA ASN A 583 47.26 -10.29 23.57
C ASN A 583 46.09 -11.26 23.76
N PRO A 584 46.09 -12.12 24.81
CA PRO A 584 44.98 -13.06 25.06
C PRO A 584 43.67 -12.31 25.39
N PRO A 585 42.49 -12.86 25.06
CA PRO A 585 41.23 -12.26 25.42
C PRO A 585 41.01 -12.23 26.93
N TYR A 586 40.40 -11.14 27.42
CA TYR A 586 40.00 -11.03 28.84
C TYR A 586 39.02 -12.15 29.22
N LYS A 587 39.26 -12.75 30.36
CA LYS A 587 38.37 -13.76 30.94
C LYS A 587 38.01 -13.38 32.39
N ALA A 588 36.75 -13.15 32.68
CA ALA A 588 36.27 -12.84 34.02
C ALA A 588 36.67 -13.94 35.02
N GLY A 589 37.04 -13.54 36.23
CA GLY A 589 37.47 -14.46 37.30
C GLY A 589 38.90 -14.94 37.18
N THR A 590 39.68 -14.46 36.18
CA THR A 590 41.13 -14.77 36.09
C THR A 590 41.90 -13.87 37.03
N ALA A 591 42.88 -14.44 37.77
CA ALA A 591 43.75 -13.73 38.67
C ALA A 591 44.87 -12.96 37.91
N TYR A 592 44.49 -11.85 37.26
CA TYR A 592 45.42 -11.00 36.54
C TYR A 592 46.40 -10.30 37.49
N LYS A 593 47.61 -10.10 37.04
CA LYS A 593 48.69 -9.43 37.76
C LYS A 593 49.09 -8.13 37.07
N ALA A 594 49.74 -7.25 37.80
CA ALA A 594 50.34 -6.03 37.27
C ALA A 594 51.17 -6.32 36.01
N GLY A 595 50.89 -5.62 34.90
CA GLY A 595 51.54 -5.77 33.63
C GLY A 595 50.92 -6.78 32.69
N ASP A 596 50.02 -7.67 33.13
CA ASP A 596 49.30 -8.61 32.25
C ASP A 596 48.53 -7.84 31.20
N LYS A 597 48.62 -8.30 29.95
CA LYS A 597 47.94 -7.70 28.80
C LYS A 597 46.80 -8.58 28.33
N VAL A 598 45.67 -7.96 28.04
CA VAL A 598 44.50 -8.65 27.53
C VAL A 598 43.84 -7.83 26.40
N SER A 599 43.10 -8.49 25.56
CA SER A 599 42.18 -7.85 24.61
C SER A 599 40.75 -7.97 25.08
N ASN A 600 39.95 -6.90 24.92
CA ASN A 600 38.49 -6.92 25.16
C ASN A 600 37.81 -5.78 24.39
N GLN A 601 36.58 -5.99 23.92
CA GLN A 601 35.81 -4.97 23.18
C GLN A 601 36.59 -4.29 22.04
N GLY A 602 37.43 -5.04 21.33
CA GLY A 602 38.24 -4.49 20.22
C GLY A 602 39.42 -3.61 20.64
N GLY A 603 39.71 -3.47 21.93
CA GLY A 603 40.87 -2.76 22.48
C GLY A 603 41.85 -3.69 23.18
N ASN A 604 43.11 -3.24 23.35
CA ASN A 604 44.13 -3.87 24.17
C ASN A 604 44.30 -3.11 25.49
N TYR A 605 44.48 -3.85 26.57
CA TYR A 605 44.55 -3.32 27.93
C TYR A 605 45.67 -3.97 28.72
N GLN A 606 46.29 -3.17 29.58
CA GLN A 606 47.31 -3.65 30.51
C GLN A 606 46.86 -3.45 31.94
N CYS A 607 46.97 -4.48 32.77
CA CYS A 607 46.65 -4.41 34.19
C CYS A 607 47.60 -3.40 34.89
N LYS A 608 47.03 -2.44 35.61
CA LYS A 608 47.78 -1.40 36.34
C LYS A 608 48.69 -1.97 37.44
N PRO A 609 49.81 -1.29 37.79
CA PRO A 609 50.64 -1.69 38.90
C PRO A 609 49.95 -1.49 40.25
N HIS A 610 50.59 -2.02 41.31
CA HIS A 610 50.12 -1.76 42.68
C HIS A 610 49.98 -0.23 42.96
N PRO A 611 48.90 0.23 43.65
CA PRO A 611 47.94 -0.58 44.41
C PRO A 611 46.72 -1.09 43.60
N TYR A 612 46.62 -0.79 42.32
CA TYR A 612 45.45 -1.04 41.49
C TYR A 612 45.37 -2.44 40.87
N SER A 613 46.48 -3.21 40.89
CA SER A 613 46.57 -4.53 40.24
C SER A 613 45.58 -5.56 40.79
N GLY A 614 45.17 -5.43 42.04
CA GLY A 614 44.14 -6.30 42.64
C GLY A 614 42.75 -6.18 41.99
N TRP A 615 42.49 -5.06 41.35
CA TRP A 615 41.19 -4.78 40.74
C TRP A 615 41.07 -5.44 39.35
N CYS A 616 42.17 -5.76 38.68
CA CYS A 616 42.16 -6.46 37.40
C CYS A 616 41.53 -7.87 37.52
N ALA A 617 41.56 -8.49 38.71
CA ALA A 617 40.90 -9.73 39.04
C ALA A 617 39.56 -9.53 39.74
N GLY A 618 39.08 -8.29 39.88
CA GLY A 618 37.82 -7.95 40.54
C GLY A 618 36.57 -8.30 39.74
N ALA A 619 35.42 -7.94 40.29
CA ALA A 619 34.12 -8.26 39.66
C ALA A 619 34.00 -7.63 38.26
N ALA A 620 33.65 -8.44 37.26
CA ALA A 620 33.61 -8.03 35.83
C ALA A 620 32.66 -6.86 35.58
N TRP A 621 31.54 -6.77 36.27
CA TRP A 621 30.60 -5.63 36.14
C TRP A 621 31.26 -4.27 36.45
N ALA A 622 32.26 -4.26 37.34
CA ALA A 622 33.00 -3.07 37.71
C ALA A 622 34.30 -2.87 36.88
N TYR A 623 35.07 -3.95 36.69
CA TYR A 623 36.46 -3.86 36.23
C TYR A 623 36.73 -4.63 34.91
N GLU A 624 35.73 -5.12 34.17
CA GLU A 624 35.96 -5.67 32.83
C GLU A 624 36.54 -4.58 31.92
N PRO A 625 37.75 -4.77 31.31
CA PRO A 625 38.45 -3.72 30.57
C PRO A 625 37.63 -3.25 29.36
N GLY A 626 37.42 -1.93 29.28
CA GLY A 626 36.64 -1.27 28.25
C GLY A 626 35.13 -1.39 28.37
N LYS A 627 34.59 -2.03 29.44
CA LYS A 627 33.15 -2.24 29.63
C LYS A 627 32.68 -2.03 31.07
N GLY A 628 33.44 -2.45 32.08
CA GLY A 628 33.06 -2.30 33.47
C GLY A 628 32.91 -0.81 33.87
N THR A 629 32.07 -0.53 34.87
CA THR A 629 31.75 0.86 35.29
C THR A 629 32.96 1.64 35.83
N ALA A 630 34.01 0.95 36.27
CA ALA A 630 35.26 1.50 36.82
C ALA A 630 36.49 0.81 36.22
N TRP A 631 36.43 0.37 34.96
CA TRP A 631 37.51 -0.39 34.34
C TRP A 631 38.82 0.46 34.26
N GLU A 632 38.72 1.76 34.10
CA GLU A 632 39.86 2.67 34.04
C GLU A 632 40.68 2.69 35.33
N ASP A 633 40.10 2.31 36.45
CA ASP A 633 40.82 2.20 37.72
C ASP A 633 41.77 0.99 37.74
N ALA A 634 41.38 -0.09 37.05
CA ALA A 634 42.13 -1.34 37.02
C ALA A 634 43.07 -1.46 35.81
N TRP A 635 42.69 -0.92 34.64
CA TRP A 635 43.39 -1.18 33.39
C TRP A 635 43.86 0.11 32.71
N ILE A 636 44.96 -0.01 31.97
CA ILE A 636 45.45 1.01 31.02
C ILE A 636 45.07 0.53 29.63
N LYS A 637 44.40 1.37 28.86
CA LYS A 637 44.19 1.09 27.42
C LYS A 637 45.51 1.33 26.67
N LEU A 638 45.88 0.35 25.86
CA LEU A 638 47.13 0.35 25.07
C LEU A 638 46.89 0.93 23.67
#